data_916efa6e02fcc3098265fa4b6c92abb3
#
_entry.id   916efa6e02fcc3098265fa4b6c92abb3
#
_cell.length_a   1.000
_cell.length_b   1.000
_cell.length_c   1.000
_cell.angle_alpha   90.00
_cell.angle_beta   90.00
_cell.angle_gamma   90.00
#
_symmetry.space_group_name_H-M   'P 1'
#
loop_
_entity.id
_entity.type
_entity.pdbx_description
1 polymer ?
#
loop_
_entity_poly.entity_id
_entity_poly.type
_entity_poly.pdbx_seq_one_letter_code
_entity_poly.pdbx_strand_id
1 'polypeptide(L)'
;KTIQYARNPLAYDQNWLDRGLIVAGNYANTYPIPITPKWTSYWLRDELLNYGFNEVDTVFYPPLQQGAPYIIPAINEGVGIVNYRGWGDANGWHYPEFHVDDVNDLNNGWLTPVFFSYVCNSNDFANNVDPCLAEAIIRGGTPTVPKGGVAFIGPSDLHTSTKYNNVINAYMYDAMLNYNIVELGPAMQAGQSGLVKEFPAQSGPGEAQEFYANVYNILGDPSLQVYLDTPDEFNFNIQPIYSSERFLDFSVTSSNGDPVPQTVISIMNNGDILSKGNTDLDGRYITTLEFEDLTDIDIYANKSGFVQGHANVVIGDNSSILTLSNIDISTLSGNQLPALSETVNMALTIKNESNAGTDAIQTELVFMGNVLPNLFPIEIPSISPNSSVILPPITFTCYGTNVGESVIGKIQDSDGFTLFTFAIEVEKPVFGIDFIDSGLPSSILNPELLITNYSGGSYDDIKILLTPISEGASVSSNGSSNLTNSFVPFESSTHQTSYDVSLDNVAYGSDITFQIDFEKDGIVFFSQEAIMHIETPAINYPVAPNNYGYWAYDNTDVGFAASPEFSWVELDPQFGGENGTHYQLDDDDHVDIQMPFPFQYHGVNYENITVNSNGWASFVPCDIDYFWNMSIPMYMGPKALLAPFSDDLETIDTNGDGNIDRWINVYSWYDEENGRFVIEWSRALNGYDEITEETFEIILYDQNAMPTETGDGVIDFQYLHINDVDVTKNYSTVGIESPNKNYGLQYVFNNVYSPGAAPL
;
A
#
# COMPACT_ATOMS: atom_id res chain seq x y z
N LYS A 1 10.26 18.25 -18.31
CA LYS A 1 10.15 16.79 -18.22
C LYS A 1 8.86 16.39 -17.53
N THR A 2 8.57 16.85 -16.30
CA THR A 2 7.41 16.49 -15.50
C THR A 2 6.08 16.62 -16.26
N ILE A 3 5.83 17.78 -16.88
CA ILE A 3 4.60 18.00 -17.66
C ILE A 3 4.49 17.03 -18.84
N GLN A 4 5.59 16.75 -19.55
CA GLN A 4 5.59 15.81 -20.68
C GLN A 4 5.35 14.38 -20.20
N TYR A 5 5.99 13.97 -19.12
CA TYR A 5 5.81 12.66 -18.51
C TYR A 5 4.38 12.46 -18.02
N ALA A 6 3.79 13.44 -17.33
CA ALA A 6 2.44 13.33 -16.79
C ALA A 6 1.34 13.36 -17.88
N ARG A 7 1.55 14.12 -18.96
CA ARG A 7 0.49 14.40 -19.96
C ARG A 7 0.63 13.64 -21.26
N ASN A 8 1.84 13.27 -21.63
CA ASN A 8 2.08 12.67 -22.93
C ASN A 8 3.34 11.76 -22.92
N PRO A 9 3.41 10.81 -21.99
CA PRO A 9 4.59 9.95 -21.85
C PRO A 9 4.85 9.10 -23.09
N LEU A 10 3.81 8.71 -23.83
CA LEU A 10 3.89 7.79 -24.97
C LEU A 10 4.13 8.48 -26.32
N ALA A 11 4.32 9.80 -26.33
CA ALA A 11 4.46 10.57 -27.59
C ALA A 11 5.63 10.14 -28.48
N TYR A 12 6.69 9.59 -27.90
CA TYR A 12 7.93 9.25 -28.60
C TYR A 12 8.20 7.75 -28.69
N ASP A 13 7.69 6.97 -27.76
CA ASP A 13 7.70 5.51 -27.73
C ASP A 13 6.50 5.03 -26.93
N GLN A 14 5.85 3.96 -27.35
CA GLN A 14 4.66 3.41 -26.68
C GLN A 14 4.97 2.29 -25.68
N ASN A 15 6.21 1.78 -25.68
CA ASN A 15 6.57 0.58 -24.93
C ASN A 15 7.74 0.79 -23.96
N TRP A 16 8.03 2.01 -23.53
CA TRP A 16 9.17 2.26 -22.67
C TRP A 16 8.85 2.24 -21.17
N LEU A 17 7.58 2.40 -20.80
CA LEU A 17 7.15 2.52 -19.40
C LEU A 17 7.11 1.16 -18.68
N ASP A 18 6.88 0.08 -19.41
CA ASP A 18 6.87 -1.31 -18.94
C ASP A 18 8.22 -2.01 -19.09
N ARG A 19 9.29 -1.22 -19.25
CA ARG A 19 10.68 -1.67 -19.23
C ARG A 19 11.39 -1.09 -18.01
N GLY A 20 12.25 -1.89 -17.38
CA GLY A 20 13.01 -1.49 -16.20
C GLY A 20 14.52 -1.69 -16.37
N LEU A 21 15.31 -0.89 -15.69
CA LEU A 21 16.74 -1.10 -15.52
C LEU A 21 17.07 -1.24 -14.05
N ILE A 22 17.64 -2.38 -13.67
CA ILE A 22 18.12 -2.62 -12.31
C ILE A 22 19.65 -2.72 -12.34
N VAL A 23 20.28 -1.83 -11.59
CA VAL A 23 21.72 -1.77 -11.42
C VAL A 23 22.07 -2.12 -9.98
N ALA A 24 22.93 -3.11 -9.78
CA ALA A 24 23.31 -3.51 -8.43
C ALA A 24 24.75 -3.98 -8.33
N GLY A 25 25.37 -3.71 -7.21
CA GLY A 25 26.72 -4.19 -6.96
C GLY A 25 27.09 -4.27 -5.50
N ASN A 26 27.95 -5.22 -5.22
CA ASN A 26 28.62 -5.31 -3.95
C ASN A 26 29.72 -4.24 -3.87
N TYR A 27 29.87 -3.64 -2.73
CA TYR A 27 30.77 -2.50 -2.52
C TYR A 27 32.11 -2.89 -1.88
N ALA A 28 32.40 -4.18 -1.76
CA ALA A 28 33.69 -4.68 -1.31
C ALA A 28 34.35 -5.51 -2.42
N ASN A 29 35.67 -5.36 -2.54
CA ASN A 29 36.49 -6.15 -3.46
C ASN A 29 37.19 -7.32 -2.77
N THR A 30 36.98 -7.49 -1.46
CA THR A 30 37.54 -8.55 -0.63
C THR A 30 36.41 -9.46 -0.16
N TYR A 31 36.71 -10.74 -0.06
CA TYR A 31 35.80 -11.74 0.48
C TYR A 31 35.73 -11.64 2.01
N PRO A 32 34.56 -11.85 2.66
CA PRO A 32 33.25 -12.05 2.03
C PRO A 32 32.71 -10.76 1.42
N ILE A 33 32.12 -10.88 0.23
CA ILE A 33 31.52 -9.74 -0.46
C ILE A 33 30.04 -9.67 -0.08
N PRO A 34 29.56 -8.55 0.47
CA PRO A 34 28.15 -8.41 0.79
C PRO A 34 27.30 -8.55 -0.48
N ILE A 35 26.44 -9.55 -0.53
CA ILE A 35 25.59 -9.83 -1.71
C ILE A 35 24.21 -9.21 -1.62
N THR A 36 23.83 -8.71 -0.45
CA THR A 36 22.50 -8.17 -0.17
C THR A 36 21.99 -7.13 -1.18
N PRO A 37 22.77 -6.18 -1.70
CA PRO A 37 22.34 -5.28 -2.78
C PRO A 37 21.89 -6.01 -4.03
N LYS A 38 22.61 -7.04 -4.46
CA LYS A 38 22.21 -7.88 -5.60
C LYS A 38 20.96 -8.69 -5.30
N TRP A 39 20.85 -9.22 -4.09
CA TRP A 39 19.69 -10.01 -3.66
C TRP A 39 18.40 -9.22 -3.72
N THR A 40 18.37 -8.03 -3.13
CA THR A 40 17.23 -7.12 -3.23
C THR A 40 16.89 -6.83 -4.70
N SER A 41 17.90 -6.74 -5.54
CA SER A 41 17.76 -6.47 -6.96
C SER A 41 17.26 -7.67 -7.77
N TYR A 42 17.61 -8.90 -7.42
CA TYR A 42 17.02 -10.11 -8.01
C TYR A 42 15.54 -10.22 -7.64
N TRP A 43 15.21 -10.02 -6.36
CA TRP A 43 13.82 -9.97 -5.92
C TRP A 43 13.02 -8.92 -6.70
N LEU A 44 13.52 -7.69 -6.77
CA LEU A 44 12.82 -6.61 -7.50
C LEU A 44 12.64 -6.93 -8.99
N ARG A 45 13.66 -7.51 -9.65
CA ARG A 45 13.53 -7.94 -11.04
C ARG A 45 12.38 -8.95 -11.21
N ASP A 46 12.34 -9.95 -10.34
CA ASP A 46 11.32 -11.00 -10.42
C ASP A 46 9.92 -10.42 -10.15
N GLU A 47 9.78 -9.50 -9.18
CA GLU A 47 8.51 -8.83 -8.90
C GLU A 47 8.03 -7.95 -10.06
N LEU A 48 8.92 -7.18 -10.69
CA LEU A 48 8.56 -6.37 -11.86
C LEU A 48 8.11 -7.25 -13.05
N LEU A 49 8.80 -8.36 -13.32
CA LEU A 49 8.40 -9.31 -14.36
C LEU A 49 7.06 -10.00 -14.03
N ASN A 50 6.84 -10.36 -12.76
CA ASN A 50 5.57 -10.94 -12.31
C ASN A 50 4.41 -9.93 -12.39
N TYR A 51 4.67 -8.65 -12.14
CA TYR A 51 3.70 -7.57 -12.26
C TYR A 51 3.26 -7.33 -13.71
N GLY A 52 4.14 -7.59 -14.69
CA GLY A 52 3.81 -7.44 -16.11
C GLY A 52 4.81 -6.64 -16.93
N PHE A 53 5.96 -6.27 -16.37
CA PHE A 53 7.01 -5.64 -17.15
C PHE A 53 7.46 -6.56 -18.28
N ASN A 54 7.54 -6.02 -19.49
CA ASN A 54 7.95 -6.77 -20.68
C ASN A 54 9.43 -7.12 -20.66
N GLU A 55 10.26 -6.25 -20.08
CA GLU A 55 11.70 -6.43 -20.02
C GLU A 55 12.28 -5.71 -18.79
N VAL A 56 13.18 -6.39 -18.09
CA VAL A 56 13.95 -5.82 -16.98
C VAL A 56 15.44 -6.09 -17.21
N ASP A 57 16.13 -5.08 -17.70
CA ASP A 57 17.58 -5.11 -17.89
C ASP A 57 18.30 -5.13 -16.55
N THR A 58 19.39 -5.88 -16.46
CA THR A 58 20.20 -5.97 -15.25
C THR A 58 21.67 -5.70 -15.52
N VAL A 59 22.31 -4.85 -14.69
CA VAL A 59 23.73 -4.55 -14.73
C VAL A 59 24.31 -4.80 -13.33
N PHE A 60 24.85 -6.01 -13.10
CA PHE A 60 25.27 -6.49 -11.79
C PHE A 60 26.77 -6.68 -11.67
N TYR A 61 27.31 -6.35 -10.48
CA TYR A 61 28.68 -6.59 -10.08
C TYR A 61 28.74 -7.32 -8.73
N PRO A 62 29.61 -8.32 -8.50
CA PRO A 62 30.34 -9.07 -9.51
C PRO A 62 29.43 -9.91 -10.42
N PRO A 63 29.90 -10.60 -11.47
CA PRO A 63 31.30 -10.98 -11.73
C PRO A 63 32.07 -9.99 -12.59
N LEU A 64 31.39 -9.04 -13.27
CA LEU A 64 32.03 -8.10 -14.18
C LEU A 64 31.73 -6.67 -13.74
N GLN A 65 32.74 -5.81 -13.76
CA GLN A 65 32.57 -4.38 -13.59
C GLN A 65 31.99 -3.79 -14.90
N GLN A 66 30.71 -4.02 -15.11
CA GLN A 66 29.93 -3.39 -16.15
C GLN A 66 29.41 -2.08 -15.56
N GLY A 67 29.62 -0.98 -16.20
CA GLY A 67 29.18 0.32 -15.71
C GLY A 67 28.46 1.09 -16.81
N ALA A 68 28.77 2.37 -16.95
CA ALA A 68 28.20 3.28 -17.92
C ALA A 68 28.05 2.70 -19.34
N PRO A 69 29.00 1.91 -19.90
CA PRO A 69 28.82 1.28 -21.20
C PRO A 69 27.63 0.34 -21.36
N TYR A 70 27.05 -0.14 -20.27
CA TYR A 70 25.87 -0.99 -20.27
C TYR A 70 24.62 -0.24 -19.77
N ILE A 71 24.79 0.67 -18.81
CA ILE A 71 23.71 1.49 -18.24
C ILE A 71 23.18 2.49 -19.27
N ILE A 72 24.07 3.21 -19.96
CA ILE A 72 23.72 4.24 -20.94
C ILE A 72 22.86 3.67 -22.09
N PRO A 73 23.20 2.54 -22.75
CA PRO A 73 22.37 1.98 -23.79
C PRO A 73 20.95 1.64 -23.32
N ALA A 74 20.80 0.98 -22.16
CA ALA A 74 19.49 0.63 -21.61
C ALA A 74 18.61 1.87 -21.35
N ILE A 75 19.17 2.93 -20.75
CA ILE A 75 18.45 4.19 -20.56
C ILE A 75 18.10 4.85 -21.89
N ASN A 76 18.99 4.80 -22.89
CA ASN A 76 18.76 5.41 -24.20
C ASN A 76 17.71 4.68 -25.04
N GLU A 77 17.55 3.38 -24.86
CA GLU A 77 16.47 2.59 -25.46
C GLU A 77 15.10 2.91 -24.86
N GLY A 78 15.08 3.49 -23.65
CA GLY A 78 13.89 3.86 -22.93
C GLY A 78 13.49 2.80 -21.90
N VAL A 79 13.47 3.23 -20.64
CA VAL A 79 12.99 2.47 -19.49
C VAL A 79 12.13 3.38 -18.62
N GLY A 80 11.05 2.87 -18.01
CA GLY A 80 10.18 3.65 -17.12
C GLY A 80 10.83 3.91 -15.77
N ILE A 81 11.61 2.94 -15.27
CA ILE A 81 12.29 3.00 -13.99
C ILE A 81 13.76 2.62 -14.10
N VAL A 82 14.59 3.24 -13.26
CA VAL A 82 15.99 2.86 -13.03
C VAL A 82 16.19 2.70 -11.53
N ASN A 83 16.54 1.51 -11.07
CA ASN A 83 16.80 1.22 -9.67
C ASN A 83 18.27 0.90 -9.41
N TYR A 84 18.86 1.49 -8.40
CA TYR A 84 20.23 1.21 -7.99
C TYR A 84 20.34 0.79 -6.53
N ARG A 85 21.10 -0.28 -6.31
CA ARG A 85 21.55 -0.76 -5.00
C ARG A 85 23.03 -1.07 -5.05
N GLY A 86 23.82 -0.55 -4.12
CA GLY A 86 25.26 -0.77 -4.10
C GLY A 86 25.98 0.24 -3.22
N TRP A 87 27.12 0.70 -3.68
CA TRP A 87 27.90 1.75 -3.06
C TRP A 87 28.02 2.96 -3.98
N GLY A 88 27.93 4.16 -3.40
CA GLY A 88 28.03 5.41 -4.14
C GLY A 88 28.27 6.60 -3.24
N ASP A 89 28.37 7.76 -3.87
CA ASP A 89 28.50 9.06 -3.22
C ASP A 89 27.82 10.16 -4.06
N ALA A 90 28.08 11.42 -3.76
CA ALA A 90 27.49 12.54 -4.49
C ALA A 90 27.89 12.56 -5.99
N ASN A 91 29.03 11.97 -6.36
CA ASN A 91 29.45 11.84 -7.76
C ASN A 91 28.72 10.72 -8.51
N GLY A 92 28.14 9.76 -7.79
CA GLY A 92 27.36 8.69 -8.41
C GLY A 92 27.63 7.29 -7.87
N TRP A 93 27.32 6.29 -8.70
CA TRP A 93 27.43 4.87 -8.39
C TRP A 93 28.83 4.35 -8.72
N HIS A 94 29.39 3.52 -7.84
CA HIS A 94 30.76 3.07 -8.03
C HIS A 94 30.90 1.61 -8.48
N TYR A 95 29.94 0.76 -8.12
CA TYR A 95 29.94 -0.66 -8.50
C TYR A 95 28.52 -1.13 -8.80
N PRO A 96 28.07 -1.23 -10.06
CA PRO A 96 28.72 -0.76 -11.31
C PRO A 96 28.83 0.76 -11.39
N GLU A 97 29.86 1.24 -12.11
CA GLU A 97 30.20 2.66 -12.17
C GLU A 97 29.27 3.45 -13.09
N PHE A 98 28.66 4.52 -12.56
CA PHE A 98 27.89 5.51 -13.33
C PHE A 98 27.93 6.84 -12.57
N HIS A 99 28.62 7.81 -13.13
CA HIS A 99 28.97 9.08 -12.50
C HIS A 99 28.27 10.27 -13.16
N VAL A 100 28.39 11.44 -12.52
CA VAL A 100 27.88 12.72 -13.03
C VAL A 100 28.31 12.98 -14.49
N ASP A 101 29.56 12.67 -14.83
CA ASP A 101 30.07 12.88 -16.19
C ASP A 101 29.39 11.97 -17.22
N ASP A 102 28.99 10.75 -16.85
CA ASP A 102 28.34 9.79 -17.74
C ASP A 102 26.92 10.24 -18.14
N VAL A 103 26.28 11.09 -17.33
CA VAL A 103 24.98 11.69 -17.65
C VAL A 103 25.05 12.53 -18.94
N ASN A 104 26.23 13.06 -19.26
CA ASN A 104 26.44 13.82 -20.49
C ASN A 104 26.33 12.95 -21.75
N ASP A 105 26.57 11.66 -21.64
CA ASP A 105 26.51 10.70 -22.74
C ASP A 105 25.11 10.09 -22.95
N LEU A 106 24.16 10.38 -22.05
CA LEU A 106 22.76 10.01 -22.25
C LEU A 106 22.15 10.74 -23.46
N ASN A 107 21.31 10.02 -24.20
CA ASN A 107 20.60 10.51 -25.38
C ASN A 107 19.16 9.99 -25.44
N ASN A 108 18.55 9.77 -24.28
CA ASN A 108 17.20 9.21 -24.14
C ASN A 108 16.07 10.19 -24.48
N GLY A 109 16.37 11.45 -24.78
CA GLY A 109 15.34 12.42 -25.17
C GLY A 109 14.25 12.58 -24.11
N TRP A 110 12.98 12.45 -24.53
CA TRP A 110 11.81 12.54 -23.67
C TRP A 110 11.47 11.23 -22.93
N LEU A 111 12.18 10.14 -23.19
CA LEU A 111 12.06 8.89 -22.44
C LEU A 111 12.79 9.04 -21.11
N THR A 112 12.21 9.79 -20.19
CA THR A 112 12.84 10.22 -18.94
C THR A 112 12.34 9.40 -17.74
N PRO A 113 13.06 8.33 -17.35
CA PRO A 113 12.64 7.44 -16.25
C PRO A 113 12.63 8.15 -14.89
N VAL A 114 11.99 7.47 -13.93
CA VAL A 114 12.18 7.75 -12.50
C VAL A 114 13.40 6.98 -12.02
N PHE A 115 14.32 7.68 -11.33
CA PHE A 115 15.51 7.08 -10.73
C PHE A 115 15.29 6.83 -9.24
N PHE A 116 15.54 5.60 -8.82
CA PHE A 116 15.53 5.15 -7.44
C PHE A 116 16.97 4.76 -7.07
N SER A 117 17.60 5.53 -6.20
CA SER A 117 19.02 5.36 -5.84
C SER A 117 19.13 5.17 -4.32
N TYR A 118 19.06 3.93 -3.89
CA TYR A 118 19.12 3.58 -2.47
C TYR A 118 20.59 3.35 -2.05
N VAL A 119 21.37 4.44 -2.09
CA VAL A 119 22.79 4.45 -1.76
C VAL A 119 23.22 5.82 -1.24
N CYS A 120 24.29 5.84 -0.45
CA CYS A 120 24.82 7.02 0.23
C CYS A 120 24.86 8.27 -0.65
N ASN A 121 24.43 9.38 -0.12
CA ASN A 121 24.40 10.78 -0.58
C ASN A 121 24.34 11.05 -2.10
N SER A 122 23.78 10.14 -2.89
CA SER A 122 23.58 10.34 -4.33
C SER A 122 22.61 11.50 -4.67
N ASN A 123 21.86 11.98 -3.70
CA ASN A 123 20.93 13.12 -3.77
C ASN A 123 21.32 14.25 -2.78
N ASP A 124 22.61 14.43 -2.54
CA ASP A 124 23.12 15.50 -1.66
C ASP A 124 23.44 16.76 -2.50
N PHE A 125 22.38 17.55 -2.76
CA PHE A 125 22.46 18.80 -3.52
C PHE A 125 23.11 19.96 -2.73
N ALA A 126 23.56 19.73 -1.49
CA ALA A 126 24.38 20.65 -0.71
C ALA A 126 25.86 20.24 -0.66
N ASN A 127 26.26 19.21 -1.42
CA ASN A 127 27.61 18.68 -1.47
C ASN A 127 28.59 19.62 -2.21
N ASN A 128 29.90 19.39 -2.03
CA ASN A 128 30.95 20.05 -2.82
C ASN A 128 31.02 19.54 -4.26
N VAL A 129 30.45 18.36 -4.54
CA VAL A 129 30.22 17.86 -5.90
C VAL A 129 28.94 18.50 -6.41
N ASP A 130 29.06 19.52 -7.26
CA ASP A 130 27.94 20.30 -7.83
C ASP A 130 28.07 20.33 -9.37
N PRO A 131 27.09 19.73 -10.09
CA PRO A 131 25.90 19.03 -9.58
C PRO A 131 26.23 17.68 -8.96
N CYS A 132 25.46 17.25 -7.94
CA CYS A 132 25.45 15.84 -7.53
C CYS A 132 24.74 14.98 -8.59
N LEU A 133 24.79 13.63 -8.45
CA LEU A 133 24.19 12.73 -9.44
C LEU A 133 22.70 13.02 -9.69
N ALA A 134 21.91 13.21 -8.64
CA ALA A 134 20.49 13.51 -8.76
C ALA A 134 20.24 14.80 -9.57
N GLU A 135 20.97 15.87 -9.27
CA GLU A 135 20.87 17.12 -10.01
C GLU A 135 21.29 16.97 -11.47
N ALA A 136 22.37 16.24 -11.75
CA ALA A 136 22.82 15.97 -13.11
C ALA A 136 21.76 15.26 -13.93
N ILE A 137 21.12 14.22 -13.36
CA ILE A 137 20.01 13.48 -13.98
C ILE A 137 18.80 14.38 -14.25
N ILE A 138 18.37 15.17 -13.28
CA ILE A 138 17.18 16.02 -13.43
C ILE A 138 17.45 17.20 -14.37
N ARG A 139 18.62 17.80 -14.30
CA ARG A 139 19.01 18.96 -15.13
C ARG A 139 19.50 18.58 -16.54
N GLY A 140 19.67 17.28 -16.80
CA GLY A 140 20.23 16.78 -18.06
C GLY A 140 19.48 17.29 -19.30
N GLY A 141 20.25 17.70 -20.34
CA GLY A 141 19.74 18.20 -21.61
C GLY A 141 19.33 19.67 -21.60
N THR A 142 18.39 20.00 -22.48
CA THR A 142 17.78 21.34 -22.62
C THR A 142 16.25 21.22 -22.62
N PRO A 143 15.50 22.32 -22.50
CA PRO A 143 14.04 22.29 -22.57
C PRO A 143 13.47 21.66 -23.87
N THR A 144 14.22 21.68 -24.95
CA THR A 144 13.79 21.13 -26.26
C THR A 144 14.47 19.81 -26.62
N VAL A 145 15.56 19.48 -25.97
CA VAL A 145 16.31 18.21 -26.13
C VAL A 145 16.68 17.73 -24.73
N PRO A 146 15.72 17.21 -23.97
CA PRO A 146 15.98 16.71 -22.62
C PRO A 146 16.76 15.40 -22.66
N LYS A 147 17.32 15.01 -21.52
CA LYS A 147 17.88 13.70 -21.23
C LYS A 147 17.94 13.45 -19.72
N GLY A 148 18.30 12.24 -19.31
CA GLY A 148 18.32 11.83 -17.90
C GLY A 148 16.95 11.40 -17.41
N GLY A 149 16.55 11.83 -16.21
CA GLY A 149 15.30 11.40 -15.56
C GLY A 149 14.28 12.51 -15.33
N VAL A 150 13.04 12.12 -14.99
CA VAL A 150 11.96 13.04 -14.61
C VAL A 150 11.96 13.31 -13.12
N ALA A 151 12.35 12.31 -12.32
CA ALA A 151 12.48 12.41 -10.87
C ALA A 151 13.63 11.53 -10.38
N PHE A 152 14.17 11.85 -9.22
CA PHE A 152 15.22 11.10 -8.55
C PHE A 152 14.91 10.98 -7.07
N ILE A 153 14.94 9.76 -6.54
CA ILE A 153 14.78 9.47 -5.12
C ILE A 153 16.11 8.92 -4.59
N GLY A 154 16.60 9.47 -3.50
CA GLY A 154 17.82 9.02 -2.87
C GLY A 154 18.17 9.82 -1.62
N PRO A 155 19.12 9.34 -0.83
CA PRO A 155 19.53 10.03 0.39
C PRO A 155 20.53 11.16 0.13
N SER A 156 20.48 12.15 1.01
CA SER A 156 21.41 13.28 1.06
C SER A 156 22.54 13.14 2.09
N ASP A 157 22.70 11.95 2.68
CA ASP A 157 23.73 11.70 3.69
C ASP A 157 24.61 10.50 3.32
N LEU A 158 25.89 10.56 3.69
CA LEU A 158 26.90 9.53 3.41
C LEU A 158 26.79 8.31 4.34
N HIS A 159 26.15 8.45 5.50
CA HIS A 159 26.14 7.44 6.56
C HIS A 159 24.95 6.47 6.46
N THR A 160 24.39 6.28 5.26
CA THR A 160 23.34 5.28 5.11
C THR A 160 23.91 3.86 5.08
N SER A 161 23.16 2.93 5.65
CA SER A 161 23.53 1.52 5.74
C SER A 161 22.69 0.65 4.81
N THR A 162 23.29 -0.42 4.32
CA THR A 162 22.68 -1.35 3.36
C THR A 162 21.36 -1.93 3.88
N LYS A 163 21.28 -2.36 5.13
CA LYS A 163 20.08 -3.00 5.70
C LYS A 163 18.84 -2.09 5.67
N TYR A 164 18.99 -0.83 6.05
CA TYR A 164 17.88 0.14 6.03
C TYR A 164 17.49 0.55 4.61
N ASN A 165 18.49 0.74 3.73
CA ASN A 165 18.24 1.01 2.33
C ASN A 165 17.50 -0.13 1.63
N ASN A 166 17.78 -1.39 2.00
CA ASN A 166 17.08 -2.57 1.49
C ASN A 166 15.60 -2.54 1.88
N VAL A 167 15.30 -2.23 3.14
CA VAL A 167 13.92 -2.14 3.63
C VAL A 167 13.16 -1.03 2.90
N ILE A 168 13.72 0.18 2.82
CA ILE A 168 13.07 1.28 2.11
C ILE A 168 12.80 0.92 0.64
N ASN A 169 13.78 0.30 -0.05
CA ASN A 169 13.61 -0.16 -1.42
C ASN A 169 12.46 -1.17 -1.53
N ALA A 170 12.44 -2.20 -0.69
CA ALA A 170 11.45 -3.26 -0.76
C ALA A 170 10.03 -2.74 -0.46
N TYR A 171 9.84 -2.03 0.64
CA TYR A 171 8.53 -1.52 1.04
C TYR A 171 7.99 -0.43 0.09
N MET A 172 8.87 0.35 -0.54
CA MET A 172 8.45 1.32 -1.54
C MET A 172 7.92 0.62 -2.79
N TYR A 173 8.61 -0.42 -3.28
CA TYR A 173 8.12 -1.20 -4.44
C TYR A 173 6.91 -2.04 -4.10
N ASP A 174 6.83 -2.61 -2.91
CA ASP A 174 5.62 -3.30 -2.45
C ASP A 174 4.41 -2.37 -2.46
N ALA A 175 4.56 -1.15 -1.94
CA ALA A 175 3.50 -0.14 -1.97
C ALA A 175 3.05 0.19 -3.40
N MET A 176 3.97 0.30 -4.34
CA MET A 176 3.65 0.59 -5.74
C MET A 176 3.01 -0.61 -6.45
N LEU A 177 3.57 -1.83 -6.29
CA LEU A 177 3.18 -3.01 -7.05
C LEU A 177 1.92 -3.70 -6.50
N ASN A 178 1.78 -3.78 -5.17
CA ASN A 178 0.70 -4.53 -4.52
C ASN A 178 -0.43 -3.64 -4.00
N TYR A 179 -0.15 -2.37 -3.66
CA TYR A 179 -1.17 -1.45 -3.11
C TYR A 179 -1.49 -0.28 -4.05
N ASN A 180 -0.91 -0.25 -5.26
CA ASN A 180 -1.12 0.82 -6.25
C ASN A 180 -0.86 2.24 -5.70
N ILE A 181 0.08 2.37 -4.75
CA ILE A 181 0.54 3.66 -4.23
C ILE A 181 1.70 4.13 -5.12
N VAL A 182 1.37 4.72 -6.26
CA VAL A 182 2.34 5.03 -7.32
C VAL A 182 2.82 6.48 -7.33
N GLU A 183 2.23 7.37 -6.56
CA GLU A 183 2.72 8.73 -6.37
C GLU A 183 4.03 8.70 -5.55
N LEU A 184 5.06 9.42 -6.02
CA LEU A 184 6.41 9.36 -5.46
C LEU A 184 6.49 9.69 -3.96
N GLY A 185 5.72 10.69 -3.50
CA GLY A 185 5.71 11.10 -2.10
C GLY A 185 5.14 10.00 -1.18
N PRO A 186 3.89 9.56 -1.41
CA PRO A 186 3.28 8.46 -0.67
C PRO A 186 4.09 7.16 -0.74
N ALA A 187 4.61 6.79 -1.92
CA ALA A 187 5.44 5.59 -2.07
C ALA A 187 6.73 5.67 -1.24
N MET A 188 7.40 6.83 -1.24
CA MET A 188 8.59 7.04 -0.40
C MET A 188 8.25 6.94 1.09
N GLN A 189 7.11 7.51 1.53
CA GLN A 189 6.66 7.37 2.92
C GLN A 189 6.38 5.91 3.28
N ALA A 190 5.77 5.12 2.39
CA ALA A 190 5.57 3.69 2.60
C ALA A 190 6.91 2.97 2.79
N GLY A 191 7.90 3.26 1.94
CA GLY A 191 9.26 2.75 2.11
C GLY A 191 9.89 3.08 3.46
N GLN A 192 9.77 4.34 3.89
CA GLN A 192 10.27 4.78 5.21
C GLN A 192 9.50 4.14 6.37
N SER A 193 8.19 3.91 6.22
CA SER A 193 7.37 3.22 7.23
C SER A 193 7.80 1.77 7.45
N GLY A 194 8.39 1.12 6.44
CA GLY A 194 9.01 -0.20 6.58
C GLY A 194 10.06 -0.24 7.71
N LEU A 195 10.79 0.86 7.93
CA LEU A 195 11.77 0.90 9.02
C LEU A 195 11.13 0.86 10.42
N VAL A 196 9.90 1.34 10.55
CA VAL A 196 9.17 1.27 11.83
C VAL A 196 8.81 -0.18 12.15
N LYS A 197 8.43 -0.95 11.12
CA LYS A 197 8.12 -2.38 11.26
C LYS A 197 9.37 -3.22 11.52
N GLU A 198 10.41 -3.03 10.70
CA GLU A 198 11.60 -3.89 10.72
C GLU A 198 12.61 -3.54 11.82
N PHE A 199 12.59 -2.30 12.30
CA PHE A 199 13.52 -1.81 13.33
C PHE A 199 12.79 -1.00 14.42
N PRO A 200 11.82 -1.59 15.12
CA PRO A 200 10.99 -0.88 16.10
C PRO A 200 11.78 -0.30 17.27
N ALA A 201 12.90 -0.92 17.64
CA ALA A 201 13.78 -0.43 18.72
C ALA A 201 14.64 0.79 18.33
N GLN A 202 14.63 1.20 17.03
CA GLN A 202 15.44 2.30 16.54
C GLN A 202 14.61 3.55 16.25
N SER A 203 13.75 3.92 17.19
CA SER A 203 12.80 5.05 17.12
C SER A 203 13.25 6.31 17.85
N GLY A 204 14.42 6.28 18.52
CA GLY A 204 14.95 7.40 19.28
C GLY A 204 15.53 8.53 18.43
N PRO A 205 15.82 9.70 19.04
CA PRO A 205 16.42 10.82 18.34
C PRO A 205 17.77 10.47 17.72
N GLY A 206 17.89 10.66 16.40
CA GLY A 206 19.09 10.34 15.63
C GLY A 206 19.25 8.86 15.27
N GLU A 207 18.33 7.99 15.69
CA GLU A 207 18.30 6.59 15.28
C GLU A 207 17.73 6.40 13.88
N ALA A 208 17.69 5.14 13.42
CA ALA A 208 17.43 4.85 12.01
C ALA A 208 16.11 5.43 11.50
N GLN A 209 15.01 5.31 12.24
CA GLN A 209 13.70 5.79 11.76
C GLN A 209 13.71 7.29 11.51
N GLU A 210 14.20 8.10 12.48
CA GLU A 210 14.29 9.55 12.32
C GLU A 210 15.35 9.94 11.26
N PHE A 211 16.53 9.30 11.29
CA PHE A 211 17.61 9.60 10.36
C PHE A 211 17.17 9.41 8.91
N TYR A 212 16.59 8.26 8.58
CA TYR A 212 16.18 7.95 7.20
C TYR A 212 14.94 8.75 6.76
N ALA A 213 14.05 9.13 7.69
CA ALA A 213 12.96 10.05 7.38
C ALA A 213 13.47 11.44 6.97
N ASN A 214 14.62 11.87 7.51
CA ASN A 214 15.19 13.18 7.24
C ASN A 214 16.11 13.20 6.01
N VAL A 215 16.84 12.12 5.70
CA VAL A 215 17.86 12.15 4.66
C VAL A 215 17.36 11.74 3.28
N TYR A 216 16.28 10.96 3.18
CA TYR A 216 15.71 10.63 1.88
C TYR A 216 14.92 11.78 1.30
N ASN A 217 15.22 12.12 0.04
CA ASN A 217 14.65 13.26 -0.65
C ASN A 217 14.17 12.86 -2.04
N ILE A 218 13.15 13.58 -2.52
CA ILE A 218 12.69 13.54 -3.91
C ILE A 218 13.18 14.81 -4.62
N LEU A 219 14.02 14.64 -5.62
CA LEU A 219 14.32 15.72 -6.55
C LEU A 219 13.39 15.54 -7.76
N GLY A 220 12.28 16.28 -7.74
CA GLY A 220 11.16 16.14 -8.69
C GLY A 220 9.85 16.58 -8.06
N ASP A 221 8.74 16.19 -8.64
CA ASP A 221 7.41 16.45 -8.13
C ASP A 221 6.92 15.25 -7.29
N PRO A 222 6.65 15.40 -5.97
CA PRO A 222 6.21 14.29 -5.14
C PRO A 222 4.82 13.76 -5.48
N SER A 223 4.01 14.51 -6.22
CA SER A 223 2.71 14.06 -6.72
C SER A 223 2.80 13.34 -8.07
N LEU A 224 3.99 13.23 -8.66
CA LEU A 224 4.19 12.52 -9.92
C LEU A 224 3.95 11.03 -9.72
N GLN A 225 3.11 10.45 -10.58
CA GLN A 225 2.89 9.01 -10.62
C GLN A 225 4.04 8.31 -11.32
N VAL A 226 4.45 7.17 -10.79
CA VAL A 226 5.33 6.22 -11.49
C VAL A 226 4.43 5.34 -12.37
N TYR A 227 4.60 5.41 -13.68
CA TYR A 227 3.90 4.48 -14.56
C TYR A 227 4.63 3.13 -14.53
N LEU A 228 3.90 2.10 -14.11
CA LEU A 228 4.38 0.71 -14.04
C LEU A 228 3.83 -0.15 -15.19
N ASP A 229 2.99 0.44 -16.01
CA ASP A 229 2.39 -0.12 -17.22
C ASP A 229 2.04 1.02 -18.18
N THR A 230 1.57 0.70 -19.36
CA THR A 230 1.05 1.68 -20.31
C THR A 230 -0.18 2.38 -19.74
N PRO A 231 -0.13 3.69 -19.44
CA PRO A 231 -1.27 4.40 -18.87
C PRO A 231 -2.41 4.53 -19.86
N ASP A 232 -3.64 4.51 -19.36
CA ASP A 232 -4.84 4.77 -20.14
C ASP A 232 -5.09 6.29 -20.32
N GLU A 233 -6.00 6.64 -21.22
CA GLU A 233 -6.39 8.01 -21.53
C GLU A 233 -7.83 8.29 -21.10
N PHE A 234 -8.09 9.54 -20.68
CA PHE A 234 -9.45 9.97 -20.36
C PHE A 234 -10.18 10.45 -21.61
N ASN A 235 -11.44 10.01 -21.75
CA ASN A 235 -12.42 10.63 -22.63
C ASN A 235 -13.37 11.49 -21.80
N PHE A 236 -13.51 12.76 -22.18
CA PHE A 236 -14.43 13.70 -21.53
C PHE A 236 -15.73 13.78 -22.30
N ASN A 237 -16.86 13.53 -21.65
CA ASN A 237 -18.19 13.71 -22.21
C ASN A 237 -18.82 14.97 -21.61
N ILE A 238 -18.53 16.11 -22.23
CA ILE A 238 -18.94 17.44 -21.78
C ILE A 238 -19.95 18.00 -22.78
N GLN A 239 -21.12 18.42 -22.28
CA GLN A 239 -22.09 19.11 -23.10
C GLN A 239 -21.67 20.58 -23.28
N PRO A 240 -22.16 21.29 -24.36
CA PRO A 240 -21.91 22.71 -24.52
C PRO A 240 -22.35 23.50 -23.29
N ILE A 241 -21.51 24.42 -22.81
CA ILE A 241 -21.74 25.24 -21.62
C ILE A 241 -22.01 26.65 -22.07
N TYR A 242 -22.96 27.32 -21.43
CA TYR A 242 -23.37 28.69 -21.73
C TYR A 242 -23.20 29.61 -20.51
N SER A 243 -22.95 30.87 -20.73
CA SER A 243 -22.68 31.89 -19.70
C SER A 243 -23.80 32.05 -18.67
N SER A 244 -25.02 31.65 -18.99
CA SER A 244 -26.16 31.66 -18.05
C SER A 244 -26.30 30.45 -17.16
N GLU A 245 -25.50 29.42 -17.36
CA GLU A 245 -25.54 28.22 -16.53
C GLU A 245 -24.91 28.47 -15.17
N ARG A 246 -25.34 27.71 -14.17
CA ARG A 246 -24.90 27.82 -12.79
C ARG A 246 -24.33 26.49 -12.24
N PHE A 247 -24.16 25.51 -13.09
CA PHE A 247 -23.61 24.22 -12.73
C PHE A 247 -22.85 23.63 -13.90
N LEU A 248 -21.91 22.74 -13.56
CA LEU A 248 -21.19 21.92 -14.52
C LEU A 248 -21.47 20.48 -14.24
N ASP A 249 -21.79 19.72 -15.29
CA ASP A 249 -22.11 18.30 -15.23
C ASP A 249 -21.46 17.61 -16.44
N PHE A 250 -20.55 16.71 -16.17
CA PHE A 250 -19.90 15.93 -17.22
C PHE A 250 -19.44 14.57 -16.68
N SER A 251 -19.08 13.66 -17.57
CA SER A 251 -18.50 12.40 -17.20
C SER A 251 -17.14 12.17 -17.87
N VAL A 252 -16.31 11.35 -17.21
CA VAL A 252 -15.05 10.86 -17.73
C VAL A 252 -15.10 9.34 -17.84
N THR A 253 -14.60 8.83 -18.96
CA THR A 253 -14.49 7.42 -19.22
C THR A 253 -13.06 7.07 -19.65
N SER A 254 -12.69 5.80 -19.53
CA SER A 254 -11.47 5.25 -20.09
C SER A 254 -11.47 5.25 -21.61
N SER A 255 -10.36 4.88 -22.22
CA SER A 255 -10.25 4.66 -23.68
C SER A 255 -11.26 3.63 -24.20
N ASN A 256 -11.64 2.66 -23.38
CA ASN A 256 -12.64 1.63 -23.70
C ASN A 256 -14.09 2.08 -23.49
N GLY A 257 -14.30 3.28 -22.94
CA GLY A 257 -15.62 3.83 -22.65
C GLY A 257 -16.19 3.45 -21.27
N ASP A 258 -15.41 2.77 -20.42
CA ASP A 258 -15.85 2.44 -19.06
C ASP A 258 -15.78 3.68 -18.16
N PRO A 259 -16.76 3.89 -17.25
CA PRO A 259 -16.70 4.97 -16.27
C PRO A 259 -15.42 4.92 -15.44
N VAL A 260 -14.83 6.09 -15.15
CA VAL A 260 -13.64 6.18 -14.28
C VAL A 260 -14.02 6.86 -12.95
N PRO A 261 -14.37 6.08 -11.91
CA PRO A 261 -14.73 6.61 -10.60
C PRO A 261 -13.52 7.16 -9.85
N GLN A 262 -13.76 8.01 -8.83
CA GLN A 262 -12.74 8.56 -7.94
C GLN A 262 -11.61 9.31 -8.68
N THR A 263 -11.88 9.81 -9.88
CA THR A 263 -10.95 10.65 -10.65
C THR A 263 -10.92 12.04 -10.04
N VAL A 264 -9.74 12.53 -9.70
CA VAL A 264 -9.57 13.92 -9.21
C VAL A 264 -9.77 14.87 -10.37
N ILE A 265 -10.79 15.71 -10.28
CA ILE A 265 -11.11 16.77 -11.25
C ILE A 265 -10.66 18.11 -10.69
N SER A 266 -10.05 18.92 -11.52
CA SER A 266 -9.77 20.33 -11.24
C SER A 266 -10.24 21.18 -12.40
N ILE A 267 -11.07 22.19 -12.12
CA ILE A 267 -11.57 23.15 -13.09
C ILE A 267 -10.84 24.46 -12.85
N MET A 268 -10.24 25.00 -13.90
CA MET A 268 -9.38 26.17 -13.79
C MET A 268 -9.75 27.22 -14.85
N ASN A 269 -9.46 28.47 -14.52
CA ASN A 269 -9.44 29.56 -15.50
C ASN A 269 -8.27 30.52 -15.19
N ASN A 270 -7.45 30.83 -16.17
CA ASN A 270 -6.30 31.73 -16.06
C ASN A 270 -5.32 31.40 -14.90
N GLY A 271 -5.23 30.11 -14.49
CA GLY A 271 -4.37 29.65 -13.41
C GLY A 271 -5.04 29.58 -12.03
N ASP A 272 -6.26 30.10 -11.89
CA ASP A 272 -7.02 29.96 -10.65
C ASP A 272 -7.90 28.71 -10.67
N ILE A 273 -7.99 28.03 -9.54
CA ILE A 273 -8.87 26.85 -9.35
C ILE A 273 -10.28 27.36 -9.04
N LEU A 274 -11.23 27.06 -9.92
CA LEU A 274 -12.63 27.41 -9.75
C LEU A 274 -13.40 26.32 -8.97
N SER A 275 -13.07 25.06 -9.22
CA SER A 275 -13.68 23.92 -8.52
C SER A 275 -12.72 22.74 -8.51
N LYS A 276 -12.86 21.87 -7.49
CA LYS A 276 -12.09 20.65 -7.34
C LYS A 276 -12.91 19.57 -6.62
N GLY A 277 -12.82 18.34 -7.07
CA GLY A 277 -13.47 17.19 -6.43
C GLY A 277 -13.17 15.90 -7.15
N ASN A 278 -13.90 14.84 -6.82
CA ASN A 278 -13.75 13.52 -7.43
C ASN A 278 -15.01 13.14 -8.20
N THR A 279 -14.83 12.32 -9.25
CA THR A 279 -15.96 11.69 -9.93
C THR A 279 -16.63 10.64 -9.03
N ASP A 280 -17.93 10.44 -9.23
CA ASP A 280 -18.71 9.38 -8.60
C ASP A 280 -18.44 7.99 -9.22
N LEU A 281 -19.24 6.99 -8.83
CA LEU A 281 -19.10 5.61 -9.32
C LEU A 281 -19.37 5.47 -10.83
N ASP A 282 -20.15 6.38 -11.41
CA ASP A 282 -20.47 6.44 -12.84
C ASP A 282 -19.47 7.30 -13.64
N GLY A 283 -18.36 7.71 -13.01
CA GLY A 283 -17.35 8.58 -13.62
C GLY A 283 -17.84 10.02 -13.82
N ARG A 284 -18.92 10.44 -13.16
CA ARG A 284 -19.55 11.74 -13.34
C ARG A 284 -19.05 12.74 -12.30
N TYR A 285 -18.84 13.97 -12.72
CA TYR A 285 -18.51 15.10 -11.86
C TYR A 285 -19.53 16.20 -12.02
N ILE A 286 -20.04 16.70 -10.89
CA ILE A 286 -21.01 17.79 -10.84
C ILE A 286 -20.53 18.83 -9.84
N THR A 287 -20.62 20.09 -10.23
CA THR A 287 -20.28 21.21 -9.35
C THR A 287 -21.10 22.44 -9.70
N THR A 288 -21.35 23.30 -8.71
CA THR A 288 -21.89 24.63 -8.95
C THR A 288 -20.77 25.56 -9.40
N LEU A 289 -20.99 26.30 -10.46
CA LEU A 289 -20.04 27.26 -11.01
C LEU A 289 -20.76 28.37 -11.77
N GLU A 290 -20.30 29.60 -11.57
CA GLU A 290 -20.81 30.76 -12.32
C GLU A 290 -19.95 31.01 -13.55
N PHE A 291 -20.58 31.13 -14.72
CA PHE A 291 -19.89 31.27 -16.01
C PHE A 291 -20.02 32.67 -16.63
N GLU A 292 -20.70 33.61 -15.96
CA GLU A 292 -21.10 34.91 -16.55
C GLU A 292 -19.92 35.74 -17.10
N ASP A 293 -18.76 35.69 -16.43
CA ASP A 293 -17.56 36.42 -16.82
C ASP A 293 -16.47 35.55 -17.45
N LEU A 294 -16.78 34.29 -17.76
CA LEU A 294 -15.81 33.33 -18.30
C LEU A 294 -15.96 33.20 -19.82
N THR A 295 -14.82 33.11 -20.50
CA THR A 295 -14.79 32.82 -21.96
C THR A 295 -14.52 31.34 -22.22
N ASP A 296 -13.77 30.70 -21.34
CA ASP A 296 -13.41 29.29 -21.39
C ASP A 296 -12.98 28.80 -20.01
N ILE A 297 -12.93 27.51 -19.86
CA ILE A 297 -12.38 26.80 -18.68
C ILE A 297 -11.48 25.65 -19.12
N ASP A 298 -10.49 25.37 -18.31
CA ASP A 298 -9.65 24.18 -18.43
C ASP A 298 -10.07 23.14 -17.39
N ILE A 299 -10.37 21.92 -17.83
CA ILE A 299 -10.71 20.78 -16.98
C ILE A 299 -9.56 19.79 -17.02
N TYR A 300 -9.04 19.48 -15.84
CA TYR A 300 -7.99 18.47 -15.67
C TYR A 300 -8.53 17.26 -14.91
N ALA A 301 -8.15 16.06 -15.33
CA ALA A 301 -8.49 14.80 -14.70
C ALA A 301 -7.21 14.05 -14.36
N ASN A 302 -7.11 13.53 -13.11
CA ASN A 302 -5.97 12.76 -12.63
C ASN A 302 -6.45 11.51 -11.89
N LYS A 303 -5.87 10.38 -12.21
CA LYS A 303 -6.05 9.10 -11.51
C LYS A 303 -4.84 8.21 -11.78
N SER A 304 -4.48 7.35 -10.80
CA SER A 304 -3.42 6.35 -10.97
C SER A 304 -3.70 5.44 -12.16
N GLY A 305 -2.68 5.18 -12.98
CA GLY A 305 -2.79 4.39 -14.21
C GLY A 305 -3.32 5.16 -15.43
N PHE A 306 -3.54 6.46 -15.32
CA PHE A 306 -3.98 7.31 -16.44
C PHE A 306 -2.98 8.44 -16.69
N VAL A 307 -2.82 8.83 -17.95
CA VAL A 307 -2.17 10.11 -18.27
C VAL A 307 -3.07 11.27 -17.81
N GLN A 308 -2.49 12.39 -17.40
CA GLN A 308 -3.29 13.55 -17.01
C GLN A 308 -4.21 13.98 -18.17
N GLY A 309 -5.52 13.86 -17.95
CA GLY A 309 -6.55 14.35 -18.89
C GLY A 309 -6.63 15.86 -18.89
N HIS A 310 -6.86 16.46 -20.06
CA HIS A 310 -7.09 17.89 -20.21
C HIS A 310 -8.13 18.17 -21.28
N ALA A 311 -9.12 18.98 -20.96
CA ALA A 311 -10.09 19.50 -21.91
C ALA A 311 -10.23 21.02 -21.71
N ASN A 312 -10.12 21.78 -22.79
CA ASN A 312 -10.48 23.21 -22.80
C ASN A 312 -11.90 23.36 -23.34
N VAL A 313 -12.76 23.99 -22.59
CA VAL A 313 -14.19 24.17 -22.91
C VAL A 313 -14.52 25.65 -23.06
N VAL A 314 -14.93 26.02 -24.25
CA VAL A 314 -15.35 27.40 -24.55
C VAL A 314 -16.76 27.63 -24.02
N ILE A 315 -16.97 28.72 -23.31
CA ILE A 315 -18.27 29.14 -22.82
C ILE A 315 -19.01 29.90 -23.94
N GLY A 316 -20.16 29.37 -24.31
CA GLY A 316 -21.01 29.99 -25.35
C GLY A 316 -21.81 31.19 -24.83
N ASP A 317 -22.12 32.11 -25.73
CA ASP A 317 -23.08 33.19 -25.40
C ASP A 317 -24.48 32.59 -25.17
N ASN A 318 -25.16 33.11 -24.14
CA ASN A 318 -26.52 32.67 -23.85
C ASN A 318 -27.48 33.13 -24.93
N SER A 319 -28.17 32.19 -25.56
CA SER A 319 -29.25 32.48 -26.52
C SER A 319 -30.65 32.44 -25.89
N SER A 320 -30.73 32.05 -24.58
CA SER A 320 -32.01 31.97 -23.87
C SER A 320 -32.55 33.37 -23.48
N ILE A 321 -33.85 33.53 -23.63
CA ILE A 321 -34.56 34.74 -23.20
C ILE A 321 -34.72 34.78 -21.68
N LEU A 322 -34.86 33.60 -21.06
CA LEU A 322 -35.01 33.43 -19.61
C LEU A 322 -33.76 32.80 -19.01
N THR A 323 -33.32 33.31 -17.88
CA THR A 323 -32.19 32.81 -17.11
C THR A 323 -32.58 32.53 -15.67
N LEU A 324 -31.97 31.51 -15.04
CA LEU A 324 -32.05 31.28 -13.61
C LEU A 324 -30.97 32.16 -12.92
N SER A 325 -31.37 33.32 -12.42
CA SER A 325 -30.44 34.35 -11.95
C SER A 325 -30.04 34.20 -10.48
N ASN A 326 -30.81 33.47 -9.66
CA ASN A 326 -30.48 33.22 -8.26
C ASN A 326 -31.21 31.98 -7.72
N ILE A 327 -30.57 31.29 -6.78
CA ILE A 327 -31.11 30.19 -6.01
C ILE A 327 -30.89 30.50 -4.53
N ASP A 328 -31.96 30.86 -3.82
CA ASP A 328 -31.91 31.07 -2.37
C ASP A 328 -32.27 29.79 -1.64
N ILE A 329 -31.36 29.28 -0.84
CA ILE A 329 -31.56 28.09 -0.01
C ILE A 329 -31.47 28.50 1.44
N SER A 330 -32.44 28.03 2.25
CA SER A 330 -32.41 28.15 3.69
C SER A 330 -32.76 26.81 4.32
N THR A 331 -31.98 26.38 5.27
CA THR A 331 -32.16 25.14 6.03
C THR A 331 -32.85 25.46 7.36
N LEU A 332 -33.50 24.46 7.94
CA LEU A 332 -34.19 24.64 9.22
C LEU A 332 -33.18 24.85 10.36
N SER A 333 -31.99 24.22 10.25
CA SER A 333 -30.90 24.38 11.21
C SER A 333 -30.16 25.73 11.09
N GLY A 334 -30.30 26.41 9.96
CA GLY A 334 -29.54 27.62 9.62
C GLY A 334 -28.14 27.33 9.02
N ASN A 335 -27.83 26.08 8.72
CA ASN A 335 -26.59 25.68 8.03
C ASN A 335 -26.57 26.21 6.60
N GLN A 336 -25.38 26.46 6.06
CA GLN A 336 -25.23 26.93 4.67
C GLN A 336 -25.52 25.83 3.64
N LEU A 337 -25.24 24.58 3.99
CA LEU A 337 -25.53 23.42 3.16
C LEU A 337 -26.59 22.55 3.82
N PRO A 338 -27.55 21.96 3.06
CA PRO A 338 -28.51 21.02 3.59
C PRO A 338 -27.81 19.76 4.12
N ALA A 339 -28.12 19.38 5.35
CA ALA A 339 -27.70 18.12 5.93
C ALA A 339 -28.71 17.00 5.63
N LEU A 340 -28.33 15.76 5.95
CA LEU A 340 -29.20 14.60 5.81
C LEU A 340 -30.50 14.78 6.61
N SER A 341 -31.62 14.43 6.00
CA SER A 341 -32.98 14.55 6.56
C SER A 341 -33.38 15.97 6.93
N GLU A 342 -32.65 16.95 6.47
CA GLU A 342 -32.98 18.33 6.75
C GLU A 342 -34.05 18.88 5.82
N THR A 343 -34.96 19.65 6.39
CA THR A 343 -35.97 20.41 5.62
C THR A 343 -35.35 21.65 5.02
N VAL A 344 -35.42 21.74 3.71
CA VAL A 344 -34.88 22.82 2.89
C VAL A 344 -36.00 23.65 2.34
N ASN A 345 -35.91 24.98 2.48
CA ASN A 345 -36.75 25.95 1.75
C ASN A 345 -35.91 26.57 0.66
N MET A 346 -36.38 26.52 -0.59
CA MET A 346 -35.68 27.05 -1.74
C MET A 346 -36.57 28.01 -2.51
N ALA A 347 -36.01 29.13 -2.89
CA ALA A 347 -36.64 30.11 -3.79
C ALA A 347 -35.76 30.32 -5.03
N LEU A 348 -36.36 30.30 -6.20
CA LEU A 348 -35.69 30.48 -7.49
C LEU A 348 -36.04 31.84 -8.07
N THR A 349 -35.05 32.54 -8.58
CA THR A 349 -35.24 33.84 -9.28
C THR A 349 -34.99 33.65 -10.77
N ILE A 350 -36.03 33.89 -11.57
CA ILE A 350 -35.95 33.83 -13.02
C ILE A 350 -35.89 35.26 -13.57
N LYS A 351 -34.99 35.51 -14.51
CA LYS A 351 -34.78 36.80 -15.16
C LYS A 351 -35.07 36.70 -16.66
N ASN A 352 -35.78 37.70 -17.21
CA ASN A 352 -35.94 37.89 -18.61
C ASN A 352 -34.86 38.85 -19.14
N GLU A 353 -33.93 38.32 -19.91
CA GLU A 353 -32.80 39.07 -20.47
C GLU A 353 -33.16 39.77 -21.79
N SER A 354 -34.37 39.57 -22.28
CA SER A 354 -34.80 40.16 -23.55
C SER A 354 -35.46 41.54 -23.41
N ASN A 355 -35.56 42.26 -24.52
CA ASN A 355 -36.26 43.55 -24.64
C ASN A 355 -37.78 43.39 -24.86
N ALA A 356 -38.31 42.16 -24.81
CA ALA A 356 -39.73 41.85 -24.94
C ALA A 356 -40.23 41.13 -23.69
N GLY A 357 -41.51 41.30 -23.33
CA GLY A 357 -42.13 40.51 -22.25
C GLY A 357 -42.29 39.04 -22.65
N THR A 358 -42.26 38.13 -21.68
CA THR A 358 -42.57 36.72 -21.87
C THR A 358 -43.98 36.39 -21.45
N ASP A 359 -44.55 35.36 -22.04
CA ASP A 359 -45.81 34.77 -21.57
C ASP A 359 -45.53 33.89 -20.34
N ALA A 360 -46.61 33.56 -19.58
CA ALA A 360 -46.52 32.61 -18.49
C ALA A 360 -46.30 31.17 -19.00
N ILE A 361 -45.44 30.40 -18.35
CA ILE A 361 -45.07 29.01 -18.72
C ILE A 361 -45.39 28.08 -17.57
N GLN A 362 -46.15 27.01 -17.85
CA GLN A 362 -46.37 25.92 -16.88
C GLN A 362 -45.19 24.97 -16.94
N THR A 363 -44.57 24.73 -15.82
CA THR A 363 -43.39 23.88 -15.69
C THR A 363 -43.48 22.97 -14.50
N GLU A 364 -42.62 21.96 -14.47
CA GLU A 364 -42.37 21.09 -13.33
C GLU A 364 -40.91 21.14 -12.93
N LEU A 365 -40.64 21.27 -11.63
CA LEU A 365 -39.32 21.03 -11.08
C LEU A 365 -39.21 19.58 -10.69
N VAL A 366 -38.22 18.88 -11.26
CA VAL A 366 -37.89 17.50 -10.96
C VAL A 366 -36.52 17.46 -10.32
N PHE A 367 -36.41 16.87 -9.14
CA PHE A 367 -35.12 16.60 -8.51
C PHE A 367 -34.61 15.21 -8.89
N MET A 368 -33.33 15.16 -9.25
CA MET A 368 -32.54 13.92 -9.35
C MET A 368 -31.65 13.83 -8.10
N GLY A 369 -31.80 12.74 -7.35
CA GLY A 369 -31.15 12.51 -6.06
C GLY A 369 -32.18 12.20 -4.98
N ASN A 370 -31.71 12.02 -3.74
CA ASN A 370 -32.54 11.59 -2.61
C ASN A 370 -33.28 12.77 -1.95
N VAL A 371 -34.34 13.23 -2.59
CA VAL A 371 -35.15 14.36 -2.15
C VAL A 371 -36.63 13.97 -2.13
N LEU A 372 -37.35 14.37 -1.09
CA LEU A 372 -38.81 14.15 -0.97
C LEU A 372 -39.53 15.43 -0.56
N PRO A 373 -40.61 15.83 -1.30
CA PRO A 373 -41.00 15.33 -2.63
C PRO A 373 -39.94 15.67 -3.70
N ASN A 374 -39.87 14.87 -4.73
CA ASN A 374 -38.91 15.04 -5.83
C ASN A 374 -39.51 15.73 -7.08
N LEU A 375 -40.79 16.08 -7.02
CA LEU A 375 -41.50 16.74 -8.13
C LEU A 375 -42.41 17.83 -7.62
N PHE A 376 -42.29 19.02 -8.22
CA PHE A 376 -43.10 20.22 -7.90
C PHE A 376 -43.63 20.87 -9.16
N PRO A 377 -44.97 21.04 -9.31
CA PRO A 377 -45.52 21.90 -10.36
C PRO A 377 -45.17 23.37 -10.06
N ILE A 378 -44.63 24.08 -11.03
CA ILE A 378 -44.21 25.47 -10.90
C ILE A 378 -44.73 26.24 -12.11
N GLU A 379 -45.36 27.41 -11.87
CA GLU A 379 -45.67 28.36 -12.91
C GLU A 379 -44.61 29.47 -12.94
N ILE A 380 -43.92 29.62 -14.07
CA ILE A 380 -43.11 30.81 -14.33
C ILE A 380 -44.07 31.88 -14.88
N PRO A 381 -44.36 32.95 -14.11
CA PRO A 381 -45.32 33.98 -14.57
C PRO A 381 -44.75 34.80 -15.74
N SER A 382 -45.57 35.59 -16.38
CA SER A 382 -45.12 36.53 -17.40
C SER A 382 -44.12 37.53 -16.78
N ILE A 383 -42.96 37.72 -17.44
CA ILE A 383 -41.89 38.59 -16.95
C ILE A 383 -41.69 39.76 -17.93
N SER A 384 -41.73 40.98 -17.40
CA SER A 384 -41.46 42.18 -18.19
C SER A 384 -40.04 42.21 -18.75
N PRO A 385 -39.76 42.98 -19.83
CA PRO A 385 -38.43 43.10 -20.38
C PRO A 385 -37.37 43.46 -19.31
N ASN A 386 -36.20 42.82 -19.33
CA ASN A 386 -35.08 43.09 -18.43
C ASN A 386 -35.45 43.07 -16.94
N SER A 387 -36.45 42.27 -16.54
CA SER A 387 -36.97 42.16 -15.18
C SER A 387 -36.83 40.74 -14.64
N SER A 388 -36.85 40.61 -13.31
CA SER A 388 -36.80 39.33 -12.63
C SER A 388 -38.06 39.05 -11.83
N VAL A 389 -38.35 37.78 -11.58
CA VAL A 389 -39.42 37.33 -10.70
C VAL A 389 -38.87 36.27 -9.76
N ILE A 390 -39.24 36.33 -8.48
CA ILE A 390 -38.95 35.27 -7.51
C ILE A 390 -40.14 34.31 -7.53
N LEU A 391 -39.89 33.06 -7.82
CA LEU A 391 -40.91 31.99 -7.78
C LEU A 391 -41.33 31.71 -6.35
N PRO A 392 -42.57 31.23 -6.12
CA PRO A 392 -42.99 30.81 -4.80
C PRO A 392 -42.00 29.80 -4.19
N PRO A 393 -41.63 29.93 -2.90
CA PRO A 393 -40.68 29.01 -2.27
C PRO A 393 -41.25 27.59 -2.22
N ILE A 394 -40.40 26.64 -2.46
CA ILE A 394 -40.67 25.18 -2.33
C ILE A 394 -39.97 24.62 -1.10
N THR A 395 -40.58 23.61 -0.51
CA THR A 395 -40.03 22.93 0.67
C THR A 395 -39.89 21.44 0.39
N PHE A 396 -38.73 20.92 0.65
CA PHE A 396 -38.43 19.52 0.48
C PHE A 396 -37.51 19.03 1.60
N THR A 397 -37.40 17.71 1.78
CA THR A 397 -36.43 17.08 2.67
C THR A 397 -35.32 16.48 1.83
N CYS A 398 -34.08 16.78 2.19
CA CYS A 398 -32.90 16.22 1.58
C CYS A 398 -32.44 14.99 2.37
N TYR A 399 -32.31 13.83 1.70
CA TYR A 399 -31.84 12.59 2.33
C TYR A 399 -30.39 12.28 1.98
N GLY A 400 -29.67 13.27 1.51
CA GLY A 400 -28.30 13.11 1.06
C GLY A 400 -28.20 12.42 -0.30
N THR A 401 -27.00 12.26 -0.72
CA THR A 401 -26.63 11.53 -1.91
C THR A 401 -25.41 10.70 -1.54
N ASN A 402 -24.99 9.79 -2.42
CA ASN A 402 -23.71 9.11 -2.24
C ASN A 402 -22.59 10.16 -2.03
N VAL A 403 -21.61 9.82 -1.23
CA VAL A 403 -20.54 10.74 -0.83
C VAL A 403 -19.99 11.50 -2.04
N GLY A 404 -20.20 12.82 -2.06
CA GLY A 404 -19.66 13.69 -3.11
C GLY A 404 -20.65 14.21 -4.14
N GLU A 405 -21.90 13.79 -4.15
CA GLU A 405 -22.89 14.20 -5.13
C GLU A 405 -23.70 15.41 -4.69
N SER A 406 -24.14 16.20 -5.68
CA SER A 406 -25.12 17.27 -5.51
C SER A 406 -26.52 16.79 -5.90
N VAL A 407 -27.54 17.31 -5.26
CA VAL A 407 -28.92 17.15 -5.72
C VAL A 407 -29.14 18.04 -6.96
N ILE A 408 -29.59 17.45 -8.05
CA ILE A 408 -29.84 18.19 -9.30
C ILE A 408 -31.32 18.52 -9.41
N GLY A 409 -31.64 19.81 -9.61
CA GLY A 409 -32.97 20.25 -9.95
C GLY A 409 -33.08 20.59 -11.46
N LYS A 410 -34.11 20.07 -12.11
CA LYS A 410 -34.45 20.38 -13.51
C LYS A 410 -35.84 21.03 -13.59
N ILE A 411 -35.93 22.20 -14.17
CA ILE A 411 -37.22 22.82 -14.51
C ILE A 411 -37.53 22.44 -15.94
N GLN A 412 -38.64 21.72 -16.15
CA GLN A 412 -39.06 21.20 -17.45
C GLN A 412 -40.43 21.76 -17.83
N ASP A 413 -40.67 22.03 -19.12
CA ASP A 413 -41.99 22.39 -19.63
C ASP A 413 -42.91 21.17 -19.76
N SER A 414 -44.15 21.38 -20.18
CA SER A 414 -45.15 20.34 -20.34
C SER A 414 -44.78 19.25 -21.39
N ASP A 415 -43.84 19.56 -22.27
CA ASP A 415 -43.35 18.63 -23.31
C ASP A 415 -42.11 17.86 -22.86
N GLY A 416 -41.63 18.11 -21.59
CA GLY A 416 -40.47 17.49 -21.00
C GLY A 416 -39.13 18.14 -21.44
N PHE A 417 -39.20 19.31 -22.10
CA PHE A 417 -38.00 20.06 -22.47
C PHE A 417 -37.44 20.78 -21.22
N THR A 418 -36.17 20.57 -20.93
CA THR A 418 -35.51 21.22 -19.78
C THR A 418 -35.18 22.68 -20.09
N LEU A 419 -35.76 23.58 -19.33
CA LEU A 419 -35.50 25.03 -19.42
C LEU A 419 -34.29 25.45 -18.59
N PHE A 420 -34.17 24.88 -17.37
CA PHE A 420 -33.08 25.17 -16.45
C PHE A 420 -32.65 23.90 -15.75
N THR A 421 -31.35 23.80 -15.48
CA THR A 421 -30.78 22.81 -14.57
C THR A 421 -29.91 23.53 -13.55
N PHE A 422 -29.89 23.03 -12.32
CA PHE A 422 -29.06 23.55 -11.26
C PHE A 422 -28.69 22.43 -10.30
N ALA A 423 -27.60 22.63 -9.54
CA ALA A 423 -27.18 21.70 -8.48
C ALA A 423 -27.33 22.37 -7.12
N ILE A 424 -27.64 21.57 -6.12
CA ILE A 424 -27.62 21.94 -4.70
C ILE A 424 -26.57 21.10 -4.05
N GLU A 425 -25.51 21.72 -3.55
CA GLU A 425 -24.54 21.04 -2.71
C GLU A 425 -25.17 20.62 -1.41
N VAL A 426 -24.87 19.41 -0.94
CA VAL A 426 -25.34 18.89 0.33
C VAL A 426 -24.15 18.63 1.25
N GLU A 427 -24.39 18.73 2.55
CA GLU A 427 -23.35 18.42 3.53
C GLU A 427 -22.99 16.94 3.42
N LYS A 428 -21.66 16.66 3.37
CA LYS A 428 -21.15 15.29 3.36
C LYS A 428 -21.07 14.78 4.79
N PRO A 429 -21.74 13.68 5.13
CA PRO A 429 -21.55 13.04 6.42
C PRO A 429 -20.13 12.48 6.52
N VAL A 430 -19.47 12.72 7.64
CA VAL A 430 -18.14 12.19 7.95
C VAL A 430 -18.20 11.61 9.35
N PHE A 431 -17.98 10.28 9.44
CA PHE A 431 -17.95 9.59 10.72
C PHE A 431 -16.64 8.82 10.86
N GLY A 432 -16.19 8.67 12.10
CA GLY A 432 -15.22 7.64 12.48
C GLY A 432 -15.97 6.53 13.22
N ILE A 433 -15.67 5.28 12.92
CA ILE A 433 -16.33 4.13 13.53
C ILE A 433 -15.25 3.13 13.94
N ASP A 434 -15.24 2.80 15.23
CA ASP A 434 -14.36 1.81 15.83
C ASP A 434 -15.16 0.78 16.62
N PHE A 435 -14.74 -0.48 16.61
CA PHE A 435 -15.23 -1.48 17.55
C PHE A 435 -14.61 -1.24 18.92
N ILE A 436 -15.44 -1.25 19.97
CA ILE A 436 -14.97 -1.17 21.36
C ILE A 436 -14.59 -2.56 21.84
N ASP A 437 -15.35 -3.58 21.43
CA ASP A 437 -15.15 -4.96 21.85
C ASP A 437 -14.14 -5.66 20.93
N SER A 438 -13.32 -6.51 21.53
CA SER A 438 -12.57 -7.55 20.81
C SER A 438 -13.40 -8.82 20.71
N GLY A 439 -13.21 -9.58 19.61
CA GLY A 439 -13.85 -10.87 19.42
C GLY A 439 -13.06 -12.02 20.04
N LEU A 440 -13.73 -13.13 20.31
CA LEU A 440 -13.09 -14.41 20.66
C LEU A 440 -13.44 -15.45 19.59
N PRO A 441 -12.49 -16.27 19.11
CA PRO A 441 -12.77 -17.35 18.18
C PRO A 441 -13.88 -18.27 18.73
N SER A 442 -14.75 -18.76 17.84
CA SER A 442 -15.89 -19.61 18.15
C SER A 442 -16.89 -18.99 19.15
N SER A 443 -16.92 -17.66 19.24
CA SER A 443 -17.89 -16.94 20.07
C SER A 443 -18.98 -16.27 19.23
N ILE A 444 -20.06 -15.91 19.91
CA ILE A 444 -21.10 -15.02 19.40
C ILE A 444 -21.14 -13.80 20.30
N LEU A 445 -21.00 -12.61 19.72
CA LEU A 445 -21.07 -11.35 20.46
C LEU A 445 -22.02 -10.35 19.80
N ASN A 446 -22.52 -9.42 20.62
CA ASN A 446 -23.20 -8.23 20.11
C ASN A 446 -22.22 -7.05 20.19
N PRO A 447 -21.65 -6.60 19.07
CA PRO A 447 -20.59 -5.60 19.14
C PRO A 447 -21.09 -4.23 19.60
N GLU A 448 -20.26 -3.54 20.38
CA GLU A 448 -20.42 -2.14 20.71
C GLU A 448 -19.50 -1.29 19.82
N LEU A 449 -20.05 -0.22 19.23
CA LEU A 449 -19.34 0.70 18.34
C LEU A 449 -19.12 2.04 19.01
N LEU A 450 -17.92 2.58 18.92
CA LEU A 450 -17.63 3.99 19.14
C LEU A 450 -17.82 4.73 17.82
N ILE A 451 -18.77 5.66 17.78
CA ILE A 451 -19.07 6.44 16.58
C ILE A 451 -18.81 7.90 16.89
N THR A 452 -17.94 8.51 16.08
CA THR A 452 -17.61 9.94 16.16
C THR A 452 -18.16 10.65 14.93
N ASN A 453 -19.02 11.63 15.13
CA ASN A 453 -19.50 12.48 14.05
C ASN A 453 -18.53 13.64 13.83
N TYR A 454 -17.82 13.63 12.71
CA TYR A 454 -16.91 14.71 12.31
C TYR A 454 -17.60 15.76 11.41
N SER A 455 -18.89 15.58 11.10
CA SER A 455 -19.65 16.52 10.29
C SER A 455 -20.20 17.68 11.12
N GLY A 456 -20.58 18.78 10.46
CA GLY A 456 -21.28 19.92 11.05
C GLY A 456 -22.77 19.67 11.29
N GLY A 457 -23.36 18.60 10.74
CA GLY A 457 -24.77 18.25 10.85
C GLY A 457 -25.07 17.26 11.97
N SER A 458 -26.31 17.29 12.48
CA SER A 458 -26.86 16.30 13.42
C SER A 458 -27.61 15.21 12.63
N TYR A 459 -27.46 13.95 13.05
CA TYR A 459 -28.09 12.81 12.38
C TYR A 459 -28.90 12.00 13.39
N ASP A 460 -30.22 11.93 13.17
CA ASP A 460 -31.16 11.27 14.05
C ASP A 460 -31.79 10.05 13.34
N ASP A 461 -32.22 9.07 14.12
CA ASP A 461 -32.95 7.88 13.65
C ASP A 461 -32.18 7.09 12.58
N ILE A 462 -30.89 6.92 12.80
CA ILE A 462 -30.01 6.17 11.90
C ILE A 462 -30.07 4.67 12.21
N LYS A 463 -30.21 3.87 11.17
CA LYS A 463 -30.06 2.42 11.24
C LYS A 463 -28.65 2.04 10.81
N ILE A 464 -27.95 1.27 11.65
CA ILE A 464 -26.64 0.71 11.33
C ILE A 464 -26.84 -0.66 10.70
N LEU A 465 -26.22 -0.89 9.56
CA LEU A 465 -26.10 -2.20 8.92
C LEU A 465 -24.66 -2.67 9.07
N LEU A 466 -24.48 -3.92 9.48
CA LEU A 466 -23.16 -4.54 9.68
C LEU A 466 -23.04 -5.72 8.75
N THR A 467 -22.03 -5.70 7.88
CA THR A 467 -21.76 -6.76 6.89
C THR A 467 -20.30 -7.20 6.99
N PRO A 468 -19.99 -8.48 7.24
CA PRO A 468 -18.63 -8.96 7.27
C PRO A 468 -18.03 -8.94 5.84
N ILE A 469 -16.82 -8.42 5.69
CA ILE A 469 -16.04 -8.48 4.45
C ILE A 469 -15.02 -9.62 4.53
N SER A 470 -14.39 -9.80 5.71
CA SER A 470 -13.45 -10.90 5.95
C SER A 470 -14.17 -12.24 6.06
N GLU A 471 -13.52 -13.30 5.61
CA GLU A 471 -13.99 -14.68 5.82
C GLU A 471 -13.95 -15.05 7.31
N GLY A 472 -14.75 -16.04 7.70
CA GLY A 472 -14.78 -16.58 9.07
C GLY A 472 -15.75 -15.89 10.03
N ALA A 473 -16.30 -14.74 9.70
CA ALA A 473 -17.33 -14.08 10.46
C ALA A 473 -18.68 -14.16 9.74
N SER A 474 -19.75 -14.30 10.51
CA SER A 474 -21.11 -14.19 9.99
C SER A 474 -21.97 -13.31 10.90
N VAL A 475 -22.91 -12.59 10.29
CA VAL A 475 -23.80 -11.67 11.00
C VAL A 475 -25.24 -12.12 10.84
N SER A 476 -25.93 -12.31 11.96
CA SER A 476 -27.34 -12.52 11.97
C SER A 476 -28.06 -11.37 12.68
N SER A 477 -29.16 -10.88 12.10
CA SER A 477 -29.93 -9.80 12.73
C SER A 477 -31.09 -10.37 13.52
N ASN A 478 -31.15 -10.09 14.83
CA ASN A 478 -32.34 -10.26 15.63
C ASN A 478 -33.25 -9.02 15.61
N GLY A 479 -33.06 -8.14 14.64
CA GLY A 479 -33.81 -6.91 14.46
C GLY A 479 -32.92 -5.79 13.93
N SER A 480 -33.50 -4.78 13.31
CA SER A 480 -32.77 -3.58 12.91
C SER A 480 -32.30 -2.81 14.14
N SER A 481 -31.00 -2.52 14.26
CA SER A 481 -30.50 -1.59 15.27
C SER A 481 -30.89 -0.18 14.88
N ASN A 482 -32.09 0.23 15.19
CA ASN A 482 -32.47 1.61 15.09
C ASN A 482 -31.78 2.35 16.23
N LEU A 483 -30.90 3.27 15.90
CA LEU A 483 -30.34 4.18 16.87
C LEU A 483 -31.39 5.22 17.19
N THR A 484 -31.81 5.30 18.45
CA THR A 484 -32.74 6.31 18.93
C THR A 484 -32.06 7.60 19.34
N ASN A 485 -30.71 7.61 19.35
CA ASN A 485 -29.91 8.75 19.74
C ASN A 485 -29.43 9.54 18.50
N SER A 486 -29.34 10.86 18.68
CA SER A 486 -28.79 11.74 17.65
C SER A 486 -27.25 11.75 17.69
N PHE A 487 -26.63 11.68 16.53
CA PHE A 487 -25.22 11.96 16.39
C PHE A 487 -25.02 13.48 16.33
N VAL A 488 -24.57 14.06 17.44
CA VAL A 488 -24.33 15.48 17.56
C VAL A 488 -23.02 15.83 16.83
N PRO A 489 -22.94 16.99 16.15
CA PRO A 489 -21.72 17.44 15.49
C PRO A 489 -20.51 17.44 16.42
N PHE A 490 -19.39 16.89 15.93
CA PHE A 490 -18.10 16.84 16.63
C PHE A 490 -18.09 16.11 17.98
N GLU A 491 -19.06 15.23 18.21
CA GLU A 491 -19.15 14.43 19.42
C GLU A 491 -18.99 12.93 19.10
N SER A 492 -18.47 12.17 20.08
CA SER A 492 -18.38 10.72 20.05
C SER A 492 -19.46 10.11 20.95
N SER A 493 -20.01 9.00 20.54
CA SER A 493 -20.99 8.25 21.32
C SER A 493 -20.82 6.74 21.11
N THR A 494 -21.16 5.95 22.12
CA THR A 494 -21.10 4.49 22.06
C THR A 494 -22.47 3.90 21.76
N HIS A 495 -22.49 2.88 20.91
CA HIS A 495 -23.71 2.24 20.45
C HIS A 495 -23.61 0.73 20.48
N GLN A 496 -24.45 0.09 21.28
CA GLN A 496 -24.62 -1.36 21.29
C GLN A 496 -25.42 -1.77 20.05
N THR A 497 -24.83 -2.60 19.18
CA THR A 497 -25.56 -3.13 18.04
C THR A 497 -26.57 -4.21 18.44
N SER A 498 -27.58 -4.47 17.62
CA SER A 498 -28.52 -5.58 17.78
C SER A 498 -28.20 -6.76 16.86
N TYR A 499 -26.95 -6.86 16.44
CA TYR A 499 -26.46 -7.96 15.63
C TYR A 499 -25.78 -9.01 16.48
N ASP A 500 -26.07 -10.29 16.18
CA ASP A 500 -25.27 -11.40 16.66
C ASP A 500 -24.18 -11.67 15.62
N VAL A 501 -22.92 -11.38 15.97
CA VAL A 501 -21.73 -11.68 15.16
C VAL A 501 -21.16 -13.01 15.64
N SER A 502 -21.21 -14.03 14.78
CA SER A 502 -20.56 -15.32 15.01
C SER A 502 -19.17 -15.33 14.41
N LEU A 503 -18.16 -15.78 15.16
CA LEU A 503 -16.75 -15.85 14.83
C LEU A 503 -16.28 -17.31 14.74
N ASP A 504 -17.01 -18.15 13.96
CA ASP A 504 -16.84 -19.61 13.98
C ASP A 504 -15.51 -20.10 13.38
N ASN A 505 -14.93 -19.34 12.44
CA ASN A 505 -13.72 -19.73 11.71
C ASN A 505 -12.67 -18.62 11.68
N VAL A 506 -12.55 -17.85 12.73
CA VAL A 506 -11.53 -16.80 12.87
C VAL A 506 -10.37 -17.28 13.71
N ALA A 507 -9.17 -16.84 13.39
CA ALA A 507 -7.98 -17.15 14.16
C ALA A 507 -7.76 -16.14 15.29
N TYR A 508 -7.12 -16.59 16.38
CA TYR A 508 -6.65 -15.69 17.43
C TYR A 508 -5.65 -14.67 16.87
N GLY A 509 -5.74 -13.42 17.34
CA GLY A 509 -4.86 -12.33 16.92
C GLY A 509 -5.08 -11.82 15.51
N SER A 510 -6.11 -12.32 14.79
CA SER A 510 -6.50 -11.81 13.47
C SER A 510 -7.38 -10.57 13.57
N ASP A 511 -7.50 -9.88 12.45
CA ASP A 511 -8.40 -8.75 12.25
C ASP A 511 -9.54 -9.13 11.32
N ILE A 512 -10.76 -8.81 11.71
CA ILE A 512 -11.95 -9.01 10.89
C ILE A 512 -12.48 -7.67 10.44
N THR A 513 -12.53 -7.48 9.14
CA THR A 513 -13.09 -6.26 8.53
C THR A 513 -14.59 -6.40 8.31
N PHE A 514 -15.30 -5.39 8.73
CA PHE A 514 -16.75 -5.24 8.49
C PHE A 514 -17.01 -3.98 7.70
N GLN A 515 -17.97 -4.05 6.78
CA GLN A 515 -18.58 -2.85 6.22
C GLN A 515 -19.71 -2.42 7.15
N ILE A 516 -19.71 -1.15 7.50
CA ILE A 516 -20.74 -0.52 8.33
C ILE A 516 -21.44 0.54 7.49
N ASP A 517 -22.73 0.33 7.23
CA ASP A 517 -23.56 1.24 6.48
C ASP A 517 -24.53 1.97 7.40
N PHE A 518 -24.68 3.27 7.21
CA PHE A 518 -25.69 4.08 7.86
C PHE A 518 -26.86 4.29 6.92
N GLU A 519 -28.03 3.81 7.33
CA GLU A 519 -29.27 3.89 6.56
C GLU A 519 -30.28 4.80 7.27
N LYS A 520 -30.93 5.66 6.51
CA LYS A 520 -32.11 6.41 6.94
C LYS A 520 -33.24 6.29 5.91
N ASP A 521 -34.43 5.95 6.36
CA ASP A 521 -35.63 5.76 5.52
C ASP A 521 -35.42 4.81 4.33
N GLY A 522 -34.56 3.78 4.49
CA GLY A 522 -34.24 2.81 3.46
C GLY A 522 -33.12 3.22 2.50
N ILE A 523 -32.47 4.34 2.76
CA ILE A 523 -31.38 4.88 1.93
C ILE A 523 -30.06 4.83 2.71
N VAL A 524 -29.06 4.13 2.19
CA VAL A 524 -27.69 4.16 2.71
C VAL A 524 -27.06 5.49 2.30
N PHE A 525 -26.61 6.28 3.25
CA PHE A 525 -26.05 7.59 3.04
C PHE A 525 -24.59 7.73 3.46
N PHE A 526 -24.06 6.74 4.17
CA PHE A 526 -22.66 6.67 4.60
C PHE A 526 -22.25 5.20 4.71
N SER A 527 -21.03 4.90 4.31
CA SER A 527 -20.42 3.57 4.40
C SER A 527 -18.96 3.70 4.81
N GLN A 528 -18.52 2.85 5.73
CA GLN A 528 -17.13 2.77 6.18
C GLN A 528 -16.77 1.34 6.52
N GLU A 529 -15.51 0.98 6.27
CA GLU A 529 -14.92 -0.25 6.81
C GLU A 529 -14.40 0.00 8.23
N ALA A 530 -14.65 -0.95 9.12
CA ALA A 530 -14.11 -0.95 10.48
C ALA A 530 -13.57 -2.33 10.83
N ILE A 531 -12.52 -2.35 11.64
CA ILE A 531 -11.78 -3.56 12.01
C ILE A 531 -12.16 -3.96 13.45
N MET A 532 -12.56 -5.21 13.62
CA MET A 532 -12.70 -5.86 14.92
C MET A 532 -11.45 -6.71 15.17
N HIS A 533 -10.72 -6.40 16.22
CA HIS A 533 -9.60 -7.22 16.65
C HIS A 533 -10.08 -8.48 17.36
N ILE A 534 -9.49 -9.63 17.00
CA ILE A 534 -9.73 -10.88 17.71
C ILE A 534 -8.71 -10.98 18.84
N GLU A 535 -9.19 -11.26 20.05
CA GLU A 535 -8.34 -11.32 21.24
C GLU A 535 -7.11 -12.20 21.01
N THR A 536 -5.97 -11.73 21.47
CA THR A 536 -4.76 -12.53 21.52
C THR A 536 -4.84 -13.48 22.71
N PRO A 537 -4.55 -14.78 22.51
CA PRO A 537 -4.61 -15.75 23.60
C PRO A 537 -3.50 -15.51 24.63
N ALA A 538 -3.64 -16.16 25.78
CA ALA A 538 -2.53 -16.38 26.69
C ALA A 538 -1.45 -17.25 26.02
N ILE A 539 -0.22 -17.24 26.56
CA ILE A 539 0.93 -17.98 26.01
C ILE A 539 0.76 -19.52 25.91
N ASN A 540 -0.31 -20.05 26.42
CA ASN A 540 -0.66 -21.48 26.36
C ASN A 540 -1.68 -21.81 25.23
N TYR A 541 -1.70 -21.00 24.19
CA TYR A 541 -2.48 -21.22 22.97
C TYR A 541 -1.54 -21.16 21.77
N PRO A 542 -1.78 -21.95 20.72
CA PRO A 542 -0.92 -21.94 19.54
C PRO A 542 -0.90 -20.59 18.83
N VAL A 543 0.20 -20.26 18.19
CA VAL A 543 0.28 -19.13 17.29
C VAL A 543 -0.67 -19.36 16.12
N ALA A 544 -1.52 -18.37 15.85
CA ALA A 544 -2.56 -18.42 14.81
C ALA A 544 -1.99 -18.77 13.43
N PRO A 545 -2.76 -19.47 12.59
CA PRO A 545 -2.24 -19.92 11.30
C PRO A 545 -1.97 -18.74 10.37
N ASN A 546 -0.98 -18.91 9.51
CA ASN A 546 -0.82 -18.03 8.37
C ASN A 546 -1.96 -18.26 7.34
N ASN A 547 -2.05 -17.39 6.34
CA ASN A 547 -3.10 -17.46 5.32
C ASN A 547 -3.06 -18.74 4.45
N TYR A 548 -1.99 -19.52 4.50
CA TYR A 548 -1.91 -20.84 3.88
C TYR A 548 -2.48 -21.94 4.76
N GLY A 549 -2.36 -21.83 6.11
CA GLY A 549 -2.90 -22.76 7.07
C GLY A 549 -1.87 -23.44 8.01
N TYR A 550 -0.61 -23.04 8.00
CA TYR A 550 0.36 -23.50 9.01
C TYR A 550 0.07 -22.86 10.37
N TRP A 551 0.08 -23.69 11.40
CA TRP A 551 -0.01 -23.32 12.82
C TRP A 551 1.33 -23.57 13.52
N ALA A 552 1.68 -22.78 14.54
CA ALA A 552 2.76 -23.13 15.44
C ALA A 552 2.22 -23.46 16.83
N TYR A 553 2.58 -24.65 17.31
CA TYR A 553 2.30 -25.13 18.65
C TYR A 553 3.61 -25.21 19.42
N ASP A 554 3.60 -24.79 20.67
CA ASP A 554 4.75 -24.98 21.56
C ASP A 554 4.42 -25.90 22.74
N ASN A 555 5.41 -26.22 23.56
CA ASN A 555 5.28 -27.17 24.67
C ASN A 555 4.42 -26.64 25.85
N THR A 556 3.98 -25.38 25.81
CA THR A 556 3.04 -24.81 26.78
C THR A 556 1.58 -24.99 26.37
N ASP A 557 1.32 -25.40 25.14
CA ASP A 557 -0.02 -25.62 24.56
C ASP A 557 -0.63 -26.96 24.98
N VAL A 558 -0.49 -27.31 26.24
CA VAL A 558 -0.83 -28.65 26.79
C VAL A 558 -2.29 -29.07 26.62
N GLY A 559 -3.17 -28.18 26.20
CA GLY A 559 -4.58 -28.48 25.91
C GLY A 559 -4.85 -28.95 24.47
N PHE A 560 -3.86 -28.91 23.61
CA PHE A 560 -3.98 -29.20 22.18
C PHE A 560 -3.27 -30.49 21.80
N ALA A 561 -3.88 -31.26 20.89
CA ALA A 561 -3.33 -32.57 20.49
C ALA A 561 -2.01 -32.46 19.71
N ALA A 562 -1.73 -31.29 19.12
CA ALA A 562 -0.51 -31.00 18.37
C ALA A 562 0.59 -30.35 19.23
N SER A 563 0.39 -30.17 20.54
CA SER A 563 1.43 -29.67 21.45
C SER A 563 2.65 -30.60 21.43
N PRO A 564 3.85 -30.10 21.10
CA PRO A 564 5.05 -30.92 20.99
C PRO A 564 5.58 -31.35 22.37
N GLU A 565 6.25 -32.49 22.39
CA GLU A 565 7.05 -32.96 23.55
C GLU A 565 8.53 -32.73 23.25
N PHE A 566 9.24 -32.04 24.12
CA PHE A 566 10.68 -31.87 23.98
C PHE A 566 11.41 -33.22 24.06
N SER A 567 12.19 -33.54 23.04
CA SER A 567 12.95 -34.77 22.93
C SER A 567 14.23 -34.53 22.11
N TRP A 568 15.25 -34.00 22.75
CA TRP A 568 16.50 -33.59 22.13
C TRP A 568 17.23 -34.79 21.48
N VAL A 569 17.78 -34.55 20.29
CA VAL A 569 18.59 -35.54 19.55
C VAL A 569 20.01 -35.02 19.41
N GLU A 570 20.87 -35.35 20.37
CA GLU A 570 22.28 -34.95 20.34
C GLU A 570 23.02 -35.62 19.19
N LEU A 571 23.57 -34.86 18.26
CA LEU A 571 24.35 -35.36 17.12
C LEU A 571 25.84 -35.06 17.22
N ASP A 572 26.24 -34.12 18.10
CA ASP A 572 27.65 -33.80 18.27
C ASP A 572 28.39 -34.83 19.11
N PRO A 573 29.41 -35.54 18.53
CA PRO A 573 30.15 -36.55 19.24
C PRO A 573 30.90 -36.05 20.49
N GLN A 574 31.20 -34.74 20.58
CA GLN A 574 31.86 -34.16 21.74
C GLN A 574 30.95 -34.15 22.98
N PHE A 575 29.63 -34.14 22.74
CA PHE A 575 28.61 -34.14 23.78
C PHE A 575 27.82 -35.44 23.88
N GLY A 576 28.31 -36.48 23.22
CA GLY A 576 27.77 -37.83 23.31
C GLY A 576 26.83 -38.22 22.17
N GLY A 577 26.76 -37.38 21.13
CA GLY A 577 26.00 -37.66 19.92
C GLY A 577 26.59 -38.83 19.12
N GLU A 578 25.71 -39.54 18.42
CA GLU A 578 26.08 -40.64 17.53
C GLU A 578 25.36 -40.42 16.17
N ASN A 579 25.94 -40.98 15.10
CA ASN A 579 25.34 -41.01 13.75
C ASN A 579 25.24 -39.72 12.96
N GLY A 580 25.61 -38.56 13.50
CA GLY A 580 25.56 -37.29 12.80
C GLY A 580 26.56 -37.15 11.65
N THR A 581 26.14 -36.67 10.48
CA THR A 581 27.05 -36.19 9.44
C THR A 581 27.45 -34.77 9.80
N HIS A 582 28.74 -34.52 9.98
CA HIS A 582 29.28 -33.24 10.41
C HIS A 582 29.56 -32.33 9.22
N TYR A 583 29.11 -31.07 9.31
CA TYR A 583 29.42 -29.95 8.42
C TYR A 583 30.07 -28.85 9.25
N GLN A 584 31.25 -28.43 8.84
CA GLN A 584 32.00 -27.37 9.47
C GLN A 584 31.84 -26.13 8.61
N LEU A 585 31.10 -25.15 9.08
CA LEU A 585 30.80 -23.90 8.35
C LEU A 585 31.65 -22.75 8.88
N ASP A 586 32.02 -21.85 7.97
CA ASP A 586 32.62 -20.57 8.28
C ASP A 586 31.53 -19.55 8.67
N ASP A 587 31.92 -18.39 9.07
CA ASP A 587 31.04 -17.24 9.17
C ASP A 587 30.43 -16.93 7.79
N ASP A 588 29.12 -16.60 7.75
CA ASP A 588 28.39 -16.36 6.52
C ASP A 588 28.58 -17.47 5.44
N ASP A 589 28.33 -18.74 5.81
CA ASP A 589 28.52 -19.92 4.95
C ASP A 589 27.28 -20.83 4.94
N HIS A 590 27.22 -21.75 4.01
CA HIS A 590 26.11 -22.70 3.90
C HIS A 590 26.54 -24.09 3.39
N VAL A 591 25.65 -25.05 3.54
CA VAL A 591 25.77 -26.39 2.95
C VAL A 591 24.44 -26.83 2.34
N ASP A 592 24.51 -27.38 1.13
CA ASP A 592 23.36 -28.03 0.49
C ASP A 592 23.33 -29.52 0.89
N ILE A 593 22.19 -29.95 1.43
CA ILE A 593 22.00 -31.33 1.90
C ILE A 593 20.87 -31.98 1.11
N GLN A 594 21.11 -33.16 0.55
CA GLN A 594 20.04 -33.97 -0.02
C GLN A 594 19.27 -34.63 1.13
N MET A 595 17.97 -34.38 1.20
CA MET A 595 17.11 -35.01 2.21
C MET A 595 16.89 -36.50 1.94
N PRO A 596 16.69 -37.30 2.97
CA PRO A 596 16.51 -38.78 2.84
C PRO A 596 15.13 -39.14 2.23
N PHE A 597 14.19 -38.22 2.23
CA PHE A 597 12.84 -38.36 1.66
C PHE A 597 12.38 -37.02 1.06
N PRO A 598 11.45 -37.04 0.08
CA PRO A 598 10.81 -35.82 -0.39
C PRO A 598 9.98 -35.17 0.73
N PHE A 599 10.17 -33.87 0.98
CA PHE A 599 9.43 -33.12 1.97
C PHE A 599 8.50 -32.13 1.27
N GLN A 600 7.19 -32.22 1.54
CA GLN A 600 6.23 -31.27 1.01
C GLN A 600 6.13 -30.05 1.94
N TYR A 601 6.29 -28.87 1.38
CA TYR A 601 6.21 -27.59 2.07
C TYR A 601 5.44 -26.58 1.22
N HIS A 602 4.38 -25.99 1.78
CA HIS A 602 3.44 -25.13 1.05
C HIS A 602 2.96 -25.76 -0.29
N GLY A 603 2.61 -27.05 -0.26
CA GLY A 603 2.13 -27.80 -1.42
C GLY A 603 3.19 -28.21 -2.45
N VAL A 604 4.47 -27.86 -2.24
CA VAL A 604 5.57 -28.14 -3.15
C VAL A 604 6.51 -29.20 -2.53
N ASN A 605 6.91 -30.21 -3.32
CA ASN A 605 7.86 -31.23 -2.88
C ASN A 605 9.30 -30.80 -3.14
N TYR A 606 10.14 -30.95 -2.13
CA TYR A 606 11.56 -30.66 -2.16
C TYR A 606 12.40 -31.92 -1.82
N GLU A 607 13.54 -32.08 -2.49
CA GLU A 607 14.48 -33.16 -2.26
C GLU A 607 15.77 -32.68 -1.60
N ASN A 608 16.01 -31.38 -1.54
CA ASN A 608 17.21 -30.76 -0.98
C ASN A 608 16.83 -29.65 -0.01
N ILE A 609 17.73 -29.35 0.88
CA ILE A 609 17.65 -28.22 1.81
C ILE A 609 19.03 -27.56 1.91
N THR A 610 19.07 -26.25 1.77
CA THR A 610 20.25 -25.42 2.07
C THR A 610 20.22 -25.07 3.54
N VAL A 611 21.30 -25.33 4.27
CA VAL A 611 21.44 -25.02 5.70
C VAL A 611 22.54 -23.99 5.87
N ASN A 612 22.21 -22.87 6.51
CA ASN A 612 23.09 -21.72 6.66
C ASN A 612 23.71 -21.66 8.06
N SER A 613 24.94 -21.13 8.15
CA SER A 613 25.65 -20.89 9.41
C SER A 613 24.85 -20.02 10.37
N ASN A 614 24.11 -19.04 9.86
CA ASN A 614 23.32 -18.05 10.60
C ASN A 614 21.95 -18.57 11.07
N GLY A 615 21.83 -19.86 11.38
CA GLY A 615 20.70 -20.44 12.11
C GLY A 615 19.39 -20.54 11.35
N TRP A 616 19.43 -20.65 10.02
CA TRP A 616 18.27 -20.87 9.18
C TRP A 616 18.52 -21.92 8.07
N ALA A 617 17.45 -22.42 7.50
CA ALA A 617 17.51 -23.31 6.35
C ALA A 617 16.47 -22.89 5.28
N SER A 618 16.66 -23.35 4.05
CA SER A 618 15.76 -23.08 2.92
C SER A 618 15.59 -24.33 2.06
N PHE A 619 14.34 -24.62 1.66
CA PHE A 619 14.09 -25.68 0.69
C PHE A 619 14.43 -25.29 -0.75
N VAL A 620 14.60 -24.00 -1.02
CA VAL A 620 15.05 -23.49 -2.32
C VAL A 620 16.55 -23.20 -2.22
N PRO A 621 17.38 -23.70 -3.15
CA PRO A 621 18.81 -23.42 -3.15
C PRO A 621 19.09 -21.93 -3.01
N CYS A 622 19.95 -21.57 -2.08
CA CYS A 622 20.17 -20.20 -1.69
C CYS A 622 21.65 -19.96 -1.42
N ASP A 623 22.23 -18.97 -2.09
CA ASP A 623 23.60 -18.49 -1.93
C ASP A 623 23.66 -17.17 -1.15
N ILE A 624 22.59 -16.85 -0.37
CA ILE A 624 22.65 -15.80 0.65
C ILE A 624 23.31 -16.36 1.88
N ASP A 625 24.44 -15.81 2.23
CA ASP A 625 25.16 -16.25 3.44
C ASP A 625 25.10 -15.20 4.55
N TYR A 626 24.45 -14.06 4.31
CA TYR A 626 24.47 -12.92 5.20
C TYR A 626 23.54 -13.08 6.41
N PHE A 627 23.96 -12.62 7.58
CA PHE A 627 23.30 -12.85 8.86
C PHE A 627 22.01 -12.06 9.10
N TRP A 628 21.77 -10.97 8.34
CA TRP A 628 20.66 -10.08 8.68
C TRP A 628 19.32 -10.78 8.66
N ASN A 629 18.79 -10.96 9.86
CA ASN A 629 17.44 -11.45 10.07
C ASN A 629 16.39 -10.38 9.69
N MET A 630 15.22 -10.84 9.29
CA MET A 630 14.10 -10.00 8.86
C MET A 630 12.80 -10.53 9.48
N SER A 631 11.76 -9.69 9.53
CA SER A 631 10.41 -10.15 9.88
C SER A 631 9.91 -11.22 8.89
N ILE A 632 8.94 -12.03 9.30
CA ILE A 632 8.31 -13.04 8.45
C ILE A 632 6.81 -12.73 8.30
N PRO A 633 6.24 -12.66 7.07
CA PRO A 633 6.93 -12.75 5.78
C PRO A 633 7.69 -11.46 5.45
N MET A 634 8.74 -11.60 4.64
CA MET A 634 9.56 -10.48 4.19
C MET A 634 9.87 -10.60 2.70
N TYR A 635 9.85 -9.47 1.99
CA TYR A 635 10.09 -9.39 0.53
C TYR A 635 11.52 -9.79 0.13
N MET A 636 12.47 -9.67 1.04
CA MET A 636 13.87 -10.05 0.88
C MET A 636 14.19 -11.32 1.68
N GLY A 637 15.37 -11.87 1.47
CA GLY A 637 15.82 -13.07 2.18
C GLY A 637 15.55 -14.38 1.42
N PRO A 638 15.83 -15.52 2.03
CA PRO A 638 15.65 -16.84 1.43
C PRO A 638 14.17 -17.14 1.13
N LYS A 639 13.91 -17.87 0.06
CA LYS A 639 12.58 -18.41 -0.25
C LYS A 639 12.37 -19.73 0.50
N ALA A 640 11.13 -20.05 0.85
CA ALA A 640 10.83 -21.30 1.57
C ALA A 640 11.66 -21.48 2.84
N LEU A 641 11.75 -20.42 3.63
CA LEU A 641 12.60 -20.31 4.82
C LEU A 641 12.05 -21.13 5.98
N LEU A 642 12.98 -21.81 6.68
CA LEU A 642 12.84 -22.33 8.02
C LEU A 642 13.85 -21.63 8.92
N ALA A 643 13.38 -20.83 9.86
CA ALA A 643 14.22 -20.08 10.79
C ALA A 643 13.98 -20.60 12.22
N PRO A 644 14.70 -21.64 12.66
CA PRO A 644 14.65 -22.04 14.07
C PRO A 644 15.23 -20.96 14.98
N PHE A 645 16.32 -20.33 14.56
CA PHE A 645 16.96 -19.21 15.25
C PHE A 645 17.85 -18.45 14.25
N SER A 646 17.22 -17.68 13.36
CA SER A 646 17.97 -16.86 12.40
C SER A 646 18.54 -15.65 13.10
N ASP A 647 19.86 -15.63 13.24
CA ASP A 647 20.63 -14.62 13.96
C ASP A 647 22.06 -14.58 13.40
N ASP A 648 22.85 -13.61 13.83
CA ASP A 648 24.29 -13.49 13.53
C ASP A 648 25.07 -14.52 14.36
N LEU A 649 25.33 -15.69 13.78
CA LEU A 649 26.13 -16.74 14.41
C LEU A 649 27.53 -16.73 13.79
N GLU A 650 28.58 -16.68 14.64
CA GLU A 650 29.91 -16.31 14.20
C GLU A 650 30.97 -17.36 14.53
N THR A 651 32.05 -17.35 13.75
CA THR A 651 33.30 -18.09 14.01
C THR A 651 34.27 -17.20 14.80
N ILE A 652 35.18 -17.80 15.53
CA ILE A 652 36.19 -17.07 16.32
C ILE A 652 37.62 -17.48 16.00
N ASP A 653 38.47 -16.47 15.82
CA ASP A 653 39.94 -16.54 15.93
C ASP A 653 40.35 -15.87 17.24
N THR A 654 40.49 -16.66 18.31
CA THR A 654 40.73 -16.18 19.69
C THR A 654 42.09 -15.55 19.87
N ASN A 655 43.02 -15.79 18.97
CA ASN A 655 44.42 -15.33 19.11
C ASN A 655 44.84 -14.34 18.05
N GLY A 656 43.98 -14.07 17.02
CA GLY A 656 44.23 -13.11 15.94
C GLY A 656 45.34 -13.55 14.97
N ASP A 657 45.55 -14.85 14.83
CA ASP A 657 46.59 -15.39 13.94
C ASP A 657 46.11 -15.69 12.53
N GLY A 658 44.83 -15.44 12.27
CA GLY A 658 44.13 -15.66 10.98
C GLY A 658 43.66 -17.10 10.79
N ASN A 659 43.69 -17.91 11.84
CA ASN A 659 43.12 -19.26 11.82
C ASN A 659 41.89 -19.28 12.72
N ILE A 660 40.80 -19.84 12.24
CA ILE A 660 39.58 -20.02 13.02
C ILE A 660 39.82 -21.09 14.10
N ASP A 661 39.69 -20.70 15.37
CA ASP A 661 39.80 -21.59 16.52
C ASP A 661 38.49 -22.30 16.83
N ARG A 662 37.36 -21.66 16.48
CA ARG A 662 36.04 -22.22 16.71
C ARG A 662 35.13 -21.94 15.51
N TRP A 663 34.64 -23.02 14.94
CA TRP A 663 33.78 -23.07 13.77
C TRP A 663 32.33 -23.22 14.17
N ILE A 664 31.41 -22.86 13.25
CA ILE A 664 29.99 -23.20 13.36
C ILE A 664 29.86 -24.67 12.93
N ASN A 665 29.38 -25.50 13.87
CA ASN A 665 29.23 -26.91 13.66
C ASN A 665 27.77 -27.27 13.44
N VAL A 666 27.46 -27.77 12.26
CA VAL A 666 26.14 -28.28 11.90
C VAL A 666 26.24 -29.79 11.73
N TYR A 667 25.25 -30.50 12.20
CA TYR A 667 25.13 -31.94 12.04
C TYR A 667 23.80 -32.29 11.39
N SER A 668 23.75 -33.35 10.57
CA SER A 668 22.49 -33.90 10.09
C SER A 668 22.44 -35.43 10.26
N TRP A 669 21.25 -35.95 10.52
CA TRP A 669 21.03 -37.39 10.67
C TRP A 669 19.62 -37.80 10.23
N TYR A 670 19.52 -38.92 9.50
CA TYR A 670 18.27 -39.59 9.21
C TYR A 670 17.98 -40.66 10.23
N ASP A 671 17.05 -40.40 11.14
CA ASP A 671 16.49 -41.38 12.07
C ASP A 671 15.42 -42.20 11.36
N GLU A 672 15.85 -43.28 10.67
CA GLU A 672 14.96 -44.15 9.90
C GLU A 672 13.92 -44.85 10.78
N GLU A 673 14.24 -45.13 12.04
CA GLU A 673 13.35 -45.82 12.98
C GLU A 673 12.11 -44.93 13.32
N ASN A 674 12.33 -43.65 13.47
CA ASN A 674 11.29 -42.69 13.79
C ASN A 674 10.79 -41.91 12.56
N GLY A 675 11.35 -42.14 11.36
CA GLY A 675 10.96 -41.48 10.12
C GLY A 675 11.14 -39.96 10.15
N ARG A 676 12.29 -39.49 10.66
CA ARG A 676 12.58 -38.07 10.80
C ARG A 676 13.99 -37.71 10.38
N PHE A 677 14.15 -36.53 9.82
CA PHE A 677 15.44 -35.96 9.45
C PHE A 677 15.76 -34.79 10.38
N VAL A 678 16.89 -34.91 11.10
CA VAL A 678 17.32 -33.94 12.13
C VAL A 678 18.50 -33.15 11.61
N ILE A 679 18.48 -31.82 11.85
CA ILE A 679 19.57 -30.90 11.57
C ILE A 679 19.85 -30.10 12.84
N GLU A 680 21.04 -30.25 13.41
CA GLU A 680 21.46 -29.61 14.65
C GLU A 680 22.51 -28.51 14.38
N TRP A 681 22.34 -27.32 14.94
CA TRP A 681 23.42 -26.37 15.17
C TRP A 681 23.93 -26.57 16.60
N SER A 682 25.19 -27.03 16.69
CA SER A 682 25.78 -27.41 17.97
C SER A 682 26.67 -26.31 18.51
N ARG A 683 26.24 -25.67 19.59
CA ARG A 683 26.99 -24.65 20.36
C ARG A 683 27.60 -23.57 19.46
N ALA A 684 26.81 -23.08 18.53
CA ALA A 684 27.17 -21.95 17.68
C ALA A 684 27.30 -20.69 18.55
N LEU A 685 28.27 -19.83 18.27
CA LEU A 685 28.46 -18.60 19.03
C LEU A 685 27.56 -17.50 18.47
N ASN A 686 26.93 -16.76 19.38
CA ASN A 686 26.20 -15.55 19.03
C ASN A 686 27.19 -14.44 18.67
N GLY A 687 27.04 -13.82 17.49
CA GLY A 687 27.94 -12.80 16.97
C GLY A 687 27.91 -11.48 17.75
N TYR A 688 26.87 -11.25 18.58
CA TYR A 688 26.78 -10.03 19.37
C TYR A 688 27.84 -9.97 20.47
N ASP A 689 28.07 -11.06 21.19
CA ASP A 689 29.02 -11.11 22.30
C ASP A 689 30.19 -12.07 22.08
N GLU A 690 30.16 -12.90 21.03
CA GLU A 690 31.17 -13.90 20.65
C GLU A 690 31.49 -14.91 21.78
N ILE A 691 30.58 -15.09 22.74
CA ILE A 691 30.76 -15.90 23.94
C ILE A 691 29.57 -16.83 24.17
N THR A 692 28.35 -16.35 23.98
CA THR A 692 27.12 -17.10 24.24
C THR A 692 26.96 -18.21 23.22
N GLU A 693 26.66 -19.42 23.69
CA GLU A 693 26.46 -20.60 22.85
C GLU A 693 24.97 -20.82 22.64
N GLU A 694 24.57 -20.99 21.37
CA GLU A 694 23.22 -21.34 20.97
C GLU A 694 23.20 -22.80 20.45
N THR A 695 22.20 -23.58 20.87
CA THR A 695 22.07 -24.99 20.48
C THR A 695 20.61 -25.30 20.19
N PHE A 696 20.33 -25.61 18.96
CA PHE A 696 18.97 -25.85 18.47
C PHE A 696 18.96 -26.80 17.28
N GLU A 697 17.78 -27.34 16.96
CA GLU A 697 17.62 -28.29 15.84
C GLU A 697 16.31 -28.07 15.07
N ILE A 698 16.33 -28.44 13.79
CA ILE A 698 15.18 -28.68 12.95
C ILE A 698 14.93 -30.17 12.84
N ILE A 699 13.69 -30.59 13.02
CA ILE A 699 13.25 -31.96 12.74
C ILE A 699 12.18 -31.93 11.66
N LEU A 700 12.43 -32.60 10.54
CA LEU A 700 11.49 -32.80 9.45
C LEU A 700 10.96 -34.23 9.49
N TYR A 701 9.64 -34.39 9.54
CA TYR A 701 9.01 -35.72 9.61
C TYR A 701 8.60 -36.23 8.22
N ASP A 702 8.93 -37.49 7.92
CA ASP A 702 8.40 -38.19 6.74
C ASP A 702 6.87 -38.30 6.86
N GLN A 703 6.16 -38.00 5.77
CA GLN A 703 4.71 -38.13 5.67
C GLN A 703 4.19 -39.54 6.00
N ASN A 704 5.04 -40.59 5.85
CA ASN A 704 4.69 -41.97 6.26
C ASN A 704 4.72 -42.16 7.77
N ALA A 705 5.52 -41.38 8.49
CA ALA A 705 5.64 -41.43 9.95
C ALA A 705 4.63 -40.46 10.60
N MET A 706 4.47 -39.27 10.05
CA MET A 706 3.57 -38.25 10.58
C MET A 706 2.72 -37.62 9.45
N PRO A 707 1.62 -38.28 9.02
CA PRO A 707 0.79 -37.82 7.92
C PRO A 707 -0.07 -36.62 8.33
N THR A 708 -0.20 -35.66 7.42
CA THR A 708 -1.12 -34.50 7.53
C THR A 708 -2.23 -34.60 6.48
N GLU A 709 -3.33 -33.89 6.69
CA GLU A 709 -4.47 -33.91 5.74
C GLU A 709 -4.11 -33.23 4.40
N THR A 710 -3.23 -32.22 4.43
CA THR A 710 -2.79 -31.46 3.26
C THR A 710 -1.65 -32.17 2.50
N GLY A 711 -0.93 -33.09 3.15
CA GLY A 711 0.30 -33.67 2.66
C GLY A 711 1.54 -32.84 2.96
N ASP A 712 1.41 -31.64 3.50
CA ASP A 712 2.55 -30.83 3.95
C ASP A 712 3.21 -31.44 5.18
N GLY A 713 4.53 -31.38 5.26
CA GLY A 713 5.30 -32.00 6.31
C GLY A 713 5.18 -31.29 7.66
N VAL A 714 5.28 -32.07 8.73
CA VAL A 714 5.40 -31.53 10.09
C VAL A 714 6.86 -31.15 10.34
N ILE A 715 7.04 -29.99 10.97
CA ILE A 715 8.33 -29.37 11.27
C ILE A 715 8.38 -29.08 12.76
N ASP A 716 9.40 -29.61 13.47
CA ASP A 716 9.67 -29.21 14.85
C ASP A 716 10.96 -28.40 14.91
N PHE A 717 10.95 -27.35 15.71
CA PHE A 717 12.13 -26.64 16.17
C PHE A 717 12.33 -26.98 17.65
N GLN A 718 13.53 -27.47 18.02
CA GLN A 718 13.84 -27.75 19.40
C GLN A 718 15.05 -26.94 19.85
N TYR A 719 15.00 -26.51 21.11
CA TYR A 719 15.99 -25.64 21.71
C TYR A 719 16.57 -26.33 22.96
N LEU A 720 17.87 -26.70 22.93
CA LEU A 720 18.57 -27.21 24.09
C LEU A 720 19.08 -26.03 24.95
N HIS A 721 19.60 -25.03 24.28
CA HIS A 721 20.10 -23.82 24.91
C HIS A 721 19.98 -22.67 23.95
N ILE A 722 19.17 -21.70 24.33
CA ILE A 722 19.00 -20.42 23.63
C ILE A 722 19.10 -19.32 24.67
N ASN A 723 19.90 -18.31 24.38
CA ASN A 723 20.07 -17.14 25.23
C ASN A 723 20.33 -15.94 24.34
N ASP A 724 19.26 -15.48 23.66
CA ASP A 724 19.31 -14.31 22.80
C ASP A 724 19.79 -13.09 23.60
N VAL A 725 21.06 -12.73 23.41
CA VAL A 725 21.74 -11.63 24.11
C VAL A 725 21.62 -10.31 23.39
N ASP A 726 21.07 -10.29 22.20
CA ASP A 726 20.93 -9.10 21.39
C ASP A 726 19.83 -8.17 21.91
N VAL A 727 20.20 -6.99 22.31
CA VAL A 727 19.27 -6.06 22.94
C VAL A 727 19.02 -4.78 22.11
N THR A 728 19.80 -4.55 21.06
CA THR A 728 19.77 -3.24 20.38
C THR A 728 19.92 -3.25 18.86
N LYS A 729 20.45 -4.28 18.22
CA LYS A 729 20.77 -4.21 16.78
C LYS A 729 20.54 -5.49 15.99
N ASN A 730 20.99 -6.61 16.47
CA ASN A 730 20.82 -7.89 15.83
C ASN A 730 19.86 -8.69 16.69
N TYR A 731 18.71 -8.98 16.19
CA TYR A 731 17.66 -9.68 16.90
C TYR A 731 17.36 -10.96 16.17
N SER A 732 17.05 -12.00 16.90
CA SER A 732 16.68 -13.27 16.29
C SER A 732 15.33 -13.20 15.58
N THR A 733 15.18 -14.02 14.54
CA THR A 733 13.90 -14.34 13.91
C THR A 733 13.63 -15.82 13.99
N VAL A 734 12.45 -16.18 14.52
CA VAL A 734 11.97 -17.56 14.54
C VAL A 734 10.64 -17.64 13.79
N GLY A 735 10.56 -18.60 12.85
CA GLY A 735 9.35 -18.81 12.07
C GLY A 735 9.59 -19.54 10.75
N ILE A 736 8.58 -19.54 9.91
CA ILE A 736 8.62 -20.16 8.58
C ILE A 736 8.03 -19.24 7.52
N GLU A 737 8.58 -19.24 6.32
CA GLU A 737 8.11 -18.40 5.21
C GLU A 737 7.91 -19.22 3.94
N SER A 738 6.83 -18.90 3.21
CA SER A 738 6.44 -19.58 1.97
C SER A 738 7.44 -19.38 0.82
N PRO A 739 7.42 -20.28 -0.19
CA PRO A 739 8.31 -20.14 -1.36
C PRO A 739 8.09 -18.86 -2.18
N ASN A 740 6.87 -18.31 -2.17
CA ASN A 740 6.53 -17.06 -2.87
C ASN A 740 6.61 -15.81 -1.98
N LYS A 741 6.97 -15.97 -0.70
CA LYS A 741 7.09 -14.90 0.31
C LYS A 741 5.81 -14.15 0.65
N ASN A 742 4.66 -14.61 0.18
CA ASN A 742 3.36 -14.00 0.47
C ASN A 742 2.77 -14.45 1.81
N TYR A 743 3.22 -15.59 2.32
CA TYR A 743 2.74 -16.18 3.55
C TYR A 743 3.90 -16.48 4.49
N GLY A 744 3.73 -16.19 5.74
CA GLY A 744 4.69 -16.51 6.77
C GLY A 744 4.01 -16.78 8.10
N LEU A 745 4.67 -17.51 8.97
CA LEU A 745 4.29 -17.68 10.36
C LEU A 745 5.49 -17.29 11.19
N GLN A 746 5.41 -16.10 11.78
CA GLN A 746 6.43 -15.57 12.67
C GLN A 746 6.12 -15.98 14.11
N TYR A 747 7.09 -16.55 14.81
CA TYR A 747 6.99 -16.89 16.22
C TYR A 747 7.59 -15.80 17.10
N VAL A 748 8.80 -15.35 16.78
CA VAL A 748 9.45 -14.19 17.40
C VAL A 748 10.24 -13.40 16.36
N PHE A 749 10.26 -12.08 16.53
CA PHE A 749 11.11 -11.18 15.77
C PHE A 749 11.49 -9.97 16.65
N ASN A 750 12.77 -9.62 16.68
CA ASN A 750 13.31 -8.51 17.48
C ASN A 750 12.85 -8.59 18.95
N ASN A 751 12.94 -9.77 19.57
CA ASN A 751 12.47 -10.04 20.94
C ASN A 751 10.99 -9.76 21.20
N VAL A 752 10.18 -9.61 20.12
CA VAL A 752 8.72 -9.47 20.19
C VAL A 752 8.10 -10.80 19.77
N TYR A 753 7.49 -11.49 20.70
CA TYR A 753 6.80 -12.76 20.47
C TYR A 753 5.44 -12.54 19.86
N SER A 754 5.08 -13.38 18.89
CA SER A 754 3.74 -13.38 18.32
C SER A 754 2.69 -13.77 19.36
N PRO A 755 1.44 -13.33 19.21
CA PRO A 755 0.37 -13.73 20.10
C PRO A 755 0.28 -15.25 20.21
N GLY A 756 0.27 -15.76 21.43
CA GLY A 756 0.28 -17.20 21.72
C GLY A 756 1.67 -17.81 21.93
N ALA A 757 2.72 -17.23 21.37
CA ALA A 757 4.06 -17.76 21.49
C ALA A 757 4.61 -17.67 22.91
N ALA A 758 5.16 -18.77 23.42
CA ALA A 758 5.92 -18.79 24.66
C ALA A 758 7.38 -18.37 24.41
N PRO A 759 8.09 -17.81 25.42
CA PRO A 759 9.53 -17.57 25.31
C PRO A 759 10.32 -18.85 25.00
N LEU A 760 11.32 -18.72 24.13
CA LEU A 760 12.23 -19.82 23.72
C LEU A 760 13.04 -20.34 24.88
#